data_01de769816ccb0df8eeadfa73227e21f
#
_entry.id   01de769816ccb0df8eeadfa73227e21f
#
_cell.length_a   1.000
_cell.length_b   1.000
_cell.length_c   1.000
_cell.angle_alpha   90.00
_cell.angle_beta   90.00
_cell.angle_gamma   90.00
#
_symmetry.space_group_name_H-M   'P 1'
#
loop_
_entity.id
_entity.type
_entity.pdbx_description
1 polymer ?
#
loop_
_entity_poly.entity_id
_entity_poly.type
_entity_poly.pdbx_seq_one_letter_code
_entity_poly.pdbx_strand_id
1 'polypeptide(L)'
;MQDNLVIVESPAKAKTIEKFLGSDFKVMSSYGHIRDLKKKELSIDMQSMQPSYVIPKEKEKLVSELKANAKKAKKIWLASDEDREGEAISWHLCEVLGLDEEKTSRIVFHEITKPAILAAIENPRHLDMNLVNAQQARRVLDRIVGFKLSPVLWRKVKPALSAGRVQSVAVRLIVEREREIQKFKSEPYYRINAIFALTNENGSQQEVKAELDRRFSNHDEAVAFLEACRNAEFRVEAVTKKPLKRMPAPPFTTSTLQQEAARKLGFSVSQTMMVAQHLYENGQITYMRTDSVNLSKLCIGAAKEEIINLYGEEYSSPRNFHTNSKGAQEAHEAIRPTYMSNVTIDGTSQEKRLYDLIWKRTAASQMAEAQIEKTTVAISIINDAEDCLKATKENHAPKFVANGEVVKFDGFLKVYRESTDDDDAPSDEFSHILPPLTEGNELQRREITSTERFSQGPARYTEASLVHKLEELGIGRPSTYAPTISTIQQREYVQKGDKKGEERSYTIDTLRGIQITSKTKKELTGNEKGKLLPTDIGTVVNDFLIENFPDIMDYNFTARVEQQFDQIAEGKEQWTDMMKDFEHTFEPTVEKVINARSEHKAGERKLGDDPKSGRPVFVKIGRFGPVVQIGSADDEQKPQFAQLPADKRMDSITLEEALELFKLPRTVGQFEGTDVVIGAGRFGPYVMHNKKYVSLPKGEDPMTVTLDTAIQLIQAKRLQEEQRHMKKFEEDAKLEILNGRYGPYIAYDGKNYRIPKAQHDKATELTYEQCMDIVNATPAKKK
;
A
#
# COMPACT_ATOMS: atom_id res chain seq x y z
N MET A 1 39.25 -29.96 11.74
CA MET A 1 37.92 -29.97 12.39
C MET A 1 37.54 -28.52 12.58
N GLN A 2 36.36 -28.10 12.16
CA GLN A 2 35.94 -26.70 12.37
C GLN A 2 35.55 -26.55 13.84
N ASP A 3 36.30 -25.72 14.58
CA ASP A 3 36.13 -25.55 16.02
C ASP A 3 34.96 -24.59 16.37
N ASN A 4 34.53 -23.76 15.43
CA ASN A 4 33.49 -22.75 15.61
C ASN A 4 32.27 -23.04 14.73
N LEU A 5 31.08 -22.99 15.32
CA LEU A 5 29.80 -23.05 14.60
C LEU A 5 29.09 -21.70 14.71
N VAL A 6 28.82 -21.07 13.57
CA VAL A 6 27.99 -19.86 13.47
C VAL A 6 26.60 -20.24 12.97
N ILE A 7 25.56 -19.84 13.69
CA ILE A 7 24.17 -20.09 13.29
C ILE A 7 23.49 -18.75 12.97
N VAL A 8 22.97 -18.64 11.75
CA VAL A 8 22.21 -17.47 11.23
C VAL A 8 20.81 -17.89 10.85
N GLU A 9 19.92 -16.93 10.57
CA GLU A 9 18.54 -17.23 10.22
C GLU A 9 18.30 -17.54 8.73
N SER A 10 19.20 -17.11 7.81
CA SER A 10 18.99 -17.34 6.38
C SER A 10 20.18 -17.99 5.69
N PRO A 11 19.97 -18.84 4.66
CA PRO A 11 21.05 -19.47 3.92
C PRO A 11 21.89 -18.47 3.08
N ALA A 12 21.28 -17.36 2.63
CA ALA A 12 22.01 -16.33 1.90
C ALA A 12 23.01 -15.61 2.82
N LYS A 13 22.55 -15.23 4.03
CA LYS A 13 23.40 -14.66 5.08
C LYS A 13 24.52 -15.62 5.49
N ALA A 14 24.22 -16.93 5.63
CA ALA A 14 25.23 -17.94 5.92
C ALA A 14 26.34 -17.94 4.87
N LYS A 15 25.98 -17.96 3.60
CA LYS A 15 26.93 -17.96 2.47
C LYS A 15 27.78 -16.69 2.41
N THR A 16 27.21 -15.54 2.77
CA THR A 16 27.94 -14.26 2.76
C THR A 16 28.93 -14.20 3.92
N ILE A 17 28.52 -14.59 5.13
CA ILE A 17 29.38 -14.56 6.33
C ILE A 17 30.49 -15.58 6.24
N GLU A 18 30.22 -16.79 5.73
CA GLU A 18 31.23 -17.84 5.57
C GLU A 18 32.43 -17.38 4.75
N LYS A 19 32.22 -16.51 3.74
CA LYS A 19 33.33 -15.94 2.94
C LYS A 19 34.25 -15.01 3.73
N PHE A 20 33.75 -14.41 4.82
CA PHE A 20 34.52 -13.47 5.65
C PHE A 20 35.28 -14.15 6.77
N LEU A 21 34.80 -15.31 7.20
CA LEU A 21 35.39 -16.10 8.26
C LEU A 21 36.41 -17.11 7.70
N GLY A 22 37.36 -17.50 8.51
CA GLY A 22 38.36 -18.48 8.13
C GLY A 22 37.84 -19.92 8.14
N SER A 23 38.74 -20.86 7.75
CA SER A 23 38.45 -22.31 7.66
C SER A 23 38.02 -22.95 9.03
N ASP A 24 38.27 -22.28 10.14
CA ASP A 24 37.95 -22.77 11.47
C ASP A 24 36.47 -22.56 11.84
N PHE A 25 35.73 -21.83 10.98
CA PHE A 25 34.33 -21.54 11.17
C PHE A 25 33.46 -22.35 10.21
N LYS A 26 32.39 -22.92 10.71
CA LYS A 26 31.28 -23.46 9.94
C LYS A 26 30.06 -22.57 10.12
N VAL A 27 29.46 -22.10 9.02
CA VAL A 27 28.25 -21.28 9.07
C VAL A 27 27.05 -22.10 8.62
N MET A 28 25.99 -22.12 9.43
CA MET A 28 24.75 -22.84 9.15
C MET A 28 23.54 -21.91 9.29
N SER A 29 22.47 -22.23 8.58
CA SER A 29 21.20 -21.50 8.69
C SER A 29 20.15 -22.27 9.47
N SER A 30 19.39 -21.58 10.32
CA SER A 30 18.18 -22.12 10.98
C SER A 30 16.92 -22.01 10.09
N TYR A 31 17.02 -21.32 8.95
CA TYR A 31 15.87 -20.99 8.09
C TYR A 31 14.74 -20.31 8.87
N GLY A 32 15.06 -19.33 9.70
CA GLY A 32 14.16 -18.63 10.61
C GLY A 32 13.90 -19.39 11.90
N HIS A 33 12.71 -19.21 12.48
CA HIS A 33 12.33 -19.89 13.72
C HIS A 33 12.32 -21.43 13.57
N ILE A 34 12.88 -22.12 14.55
CA ILE A 34 12.96 -23.60 14.59
C ILE A 34 11.85 -24.22 15.45
N ARG A 35 11.15 -23.45 16.26
CA ARG A 35 9.95 -23.84 17.00
C ARG A 35 8.89 -22.75 16.95
N ASP A 36 7.63 -23.13 17.12
CA ASP A 36 6.49 -22.21 17.15
C ASP A 36 5.37 -22.75 18.02
N LEU A 37 4.36 -21.93 18.30
CA LEU A 37 3.12 -22.37 18.96
C LEU A 37 2.36 -23.34 18.07
N LYS A 38 1.66 -24.32 18.63
CA LYS A 38 0.85 -25.26 17.85
C LYS A 38 -0.21 -24.51 17.03
N LYS A 39 -0.38 -24.89 15.74
CA LYS A 39 -1.25 -24.18 14.82
C LYS A 39 -2.74 -24.17 15.22
N LYS A 40 -3.24 -25.25 15.85
CA LYS A 40 -4.67 -25.46 16.13
C LYS A 40 -5.06 -25.27 17.60
N GLU A 41 -4.12 -25.01 18.48
CA GLU A 41 -4.33 -24.87 19.91
C GLU A 41 -3.88 -23.48 20.36
N LEU A 42 -4.41 -22.99 21.47
CA LEU A 42 -3.96 -21.70 22.04
C LEU A 42 -2.48 -21.78 22.40
N SER A 43 -2.04 -22.90 22.98
CA SER A 43 -0.65 -23.18 23.38
C SER A 43 -0.07 -22.17 24.37
N ILE A 44 -0.92 -21.61 25.22
CA ILE A 44 -0.56 -20.66 26.28
C ILE A 44 -1.25 -21.14 27.56
N ASP A 45 -0.49 -21.28 28.64
CA ASP A 45 -1.04 -21.46 29.98
C ASP A 45 -1.57 -20.13 30.49
N MET A 46 -2.90 -20.03 30.65
CA MET A 46 -3.57 -18.78 31.00
C MET A 46 -3.31 -18.33 32.46
N GLN A 47 -2.79 -19.19 33.33
CA GLN A 47 -2.45 -18.82 34.72
C GLN A 47 -1.06 -18.18 34.79
N SER A 48 -0.09 -18.79 34.12
CA SER A 48 1.30 -18.35 34.09
C SER A 48 1.63 -17.45 32.91
N MET A 49 0.76 -17.35 31.92
CA MET A 49 0.96 -16.71 30.60
C MET A 49 2.10 -17.33 29.77
N GLN A 50 2.61 -18.49 30.19
CA GLN A 50 3.74 -19.15 29.52
C GLN A 50 3.31 -19.85 28.23
N PRO A 51 3.98 -19.61 27.10
CA PRO A 51 3.73 -20.28 25.84
C PRO A 51 4.37 -21.67 25.79
N SER A 52 3.66 -22.62 25.19
CA SER A 52 4.16 -23.99 24.92
C SER A 52 4.58 -24.08 23.45
N TYR A 53 5.90 -24.13 23.21
CA TYR A 53 6.47 -24.22 21.88
C TYR A 53 6.68 -25.68 21.44
N VAL A 54 6.52 -25.92 20.14
CA VAL A 54 6.78 -27.22 19.49
C VAL A 54 7.68 -27.03 18.26
N ILE A 55 8.46 -28.03 17.92
CA ILE A 55 9.24 -28.07 16.69
C ILE A 55 8.30 -28.54 15.57
N PRO A 56 8.09 -27.74 14.50
CA PRO A 56 7.33 -28.16 13.33
C PRO A 56 7.98 -29.39 12.65
N LYS A 57 7.17 -30.33 12.15
CA LYS A 57 7.68 -31.56 11.50
C LYS A 57 8.69 -31.28 10.40
N GLU A 58 8.45 -30.24 9.61
CA GLU A 58 9.34 -29.80 8.55
C GLU A 58 10.72 -29.31 9.03
N LYS A 59 10.86 -29.00 10.32
CA LYS A 59 12.11 -28.54 10.94
C LYS A 59 12.88 -29.63 11.69
N GLU A 60 12.29 -30.78 11.95
CA GLU A 60 12.91 -31.85 12.77
C GLU A 60 14.26 -32.31 12.22
N LYS A 61 14.38 -32.49 10.90
CA LYS A 61 15.64 -32.86 10.23
C LYS A 61 16.72 -31.79 10.40
N LEU A 62 16.36 -30.53 10.20
CA LEU A 62 17.25 -29.40 10.37
C LEU A 62 17.75 -29.28 11.81
N VAL A 63 16.83 -29.39 12.77
CA VAL A 63 17.16 -29.39 14.23
C VAL A 63 18.13 -30.50 14.57
N SER A 64 17.92 -31.73 14.05
CA SER A 64 18.83 -32.85 14.24
C SER A 64 20.22 -32.59 13.70
N GLU A 65 20.31 -31.96 12.50
CA GLU A 65 21.56 -31.59 11.88
C GLU A 65 22.30 -30.49 12.66
N LEU A 66 21.58 -29.43 13.07
CA LEU A 66 22.14 -28.36 13.90
C LEU A 66 22.67 -28.92 15.23
N LYS A 67 21.89 -29.82 15.89
CA LYS A 67 22.27 -30.48 17.14
C LYS A 67 23.55 -31.31 17.02
N ALA A 68 23.68 -32.07 15.91
CA ALA A 68 24.86 -32.86 15.62
C ALA A 68 26.12 -32.02 15.41
N ASN A 69 25.99 -30.85 14.75
CA ASN A 69 27.09 -29.92 14.55
C ASN A 69 27.43 -29.14 15.81
N ALA A 70 26.44 -28.70 16.58
CA ALA A 70 26.64 -28.02 17.87
C ALA A 70 27.43 -28.86 18.88
N LYS A 71 27.15 -30.16 18.91
CA LYS A 71 27.91 -31.10 19.78
C LYS A 71 29.39 -31.24 19.40
N LYS A 72 29.74 -31.04 18.14
CA LYS A 72 31.12 -31.16 17.63
C LYS A 72 31.89 -29.86 17.77
N ALA A 73 31.22 -28.73 17.83
CA ALA A 73 31.83 -27.42 17.92
C ALA A 73 32.39 -27.17 19.35
N LYS A 74 33.54 -26.50 19.43
CA LYS A 74 34.08 -26.00 20.68
C LYS A 74 33.40 -24.74 21.15
N LYS A 75 33.03 -23.86 20.18
CA LYS A 75 32.33 -22.62 20.43
C LYS A 75 31.19 -22.42 19.44
N ILE A 76 30.08 -21.85 19.88
CA ILE A 76 28.88 -21.61 19.11
C ILE A 76 28.59 -20.11 19.11
N TRP A 77 28.31 -19.58 17.91
CA TRP A 77 28.02 -18.19 17.69
C TRP A 77 26.62 -18.04 17.14
N LEU A 78 25.74 -17.34 17.86
CA LEU A 78 24.39 -17.02 17.41
C LEU A 78 24.41 -15.65 16.75
N ALA A 79 24.20 -15.63 15.42
CA ALA A 79 24.39 -14.47 14.57
C ALA A 79 23.12 -14.09 13.80
N SER A 80 21.95 -14.25 14.45
CA SER A 80 20.68 -13.76 13.92
C SER A 80 20.61 -12.22 13.92
N ASP A 81 19.63 -11.65 13.23
CA ASP A 81 19.44 -10.20 13.13
C ASP A 81 19.35 -9.51 14.50
N GLU A 82 19.62 -8.22 14.53
CA GLU A 82 19.66 -7.42 15.77
C GLU A 82 18.28 -6.83 16.12
N ASP A 83 17.23 -7.56 15.85
CA ASP A 83 15.90 -7.19 16.30
C ASP A 83 15.32 -8.22 17.30
N ARG A 84 14.14 -7.94 17.84
CA ARG A 84 13.44 -8.84 18.79
C ARG A 84 13.20 -10.21 18.20
N GLU A 85 12.94 -10.32 16.90
CA GLU A 85 12.72 -11.60 16.21
C GLU A 85 14.01 -12.40 16.14
N GLY A 86 15.14 -11.77 15.78
CA GLY A 86 16.45 -12.42 15.76
C GLY A 86 16.90 -12.86 17.15
N GLU A 87 16.65 -12.06 18.19
CA GLU A 87 16.96 -12.44 19.56
C GLU A 87 16.12 -13.65 20.02
N ALA A 88 14.82 -13.68 19.67
CA ALA A 88 13.96 -14.83 19.94
C ALA A 88 14.39 -16.09 19.17
N ILE A 89 14.85 -15.96 17.92
CA ILE A 89 15.41 -17.07 17.14
C ILE A 89 16.63 -17.65 17.88
N SER A 90 17.55 -16.78 18.31
CA SER A 90 18.73 -17.20 19.08
C SER A 90 18.37 -17.90 20.39
N TRP A 91 17.41 -17.37 21.14
CA TRP A 91 16.89 -18.02 22.35
C TRP A 91 16.26 -19.38 22.06
N HIS A 92 15.45 -19.49 21.01
CA HIS A 92 14.87 -20.76 20.60
C HIS A 92 15.94 -21.79 20.21
N LEU A 93 17.04 -21.36 19.59
CA LEU A 93 18.18 -22.22 19.28
C LEU A 93 18.84 -22.73 20.57
N CYS A 94 19.08 -21.86 21.56
CA CYS A 94 19.65 -22.28 22.83
C CYS A 94 18.80 -23.38 23.51
N GLU A 95 17.51 -23.14 23.64
CA GLU A 95 16.57 -24.06 24.26
C GLU A 95 16.47 -25.42 23.54
N VAL A 96 16.26 -25.39 22.21
CA VAL A 96 16.04 -26.59 21.41
C VAL A 96 17.31 -27.41 21.27
N LEU A 97 18.45 -26.79 21.08
CA LEU A 97 19.72 -27.48 20.88
C LEU A 97 20.36 -27.87 22.24
N GLY A 98 19.89 -27.31 23.35
CA GLY A 98 20.47 -27.51 24.70
C GLY A 98 21.88 -26.96 24.76
N LEU A 99 22.05 -25.69 24.34
CA LEU A 99 23.38 -25.07 24.25
C LEU A 99 23.89 -24.68 25.63
N ASP A 100 25.18 -24.88 25.83
CA ASP A 100 25.91 -24.49 27.03
C ASP A 100 26.20 -22.97 26.96
N GLU A 101 25.82 -22.18 27.96
CA GLU A 101 26.02 -20.75 28.02
C GLU A 101 27.51 -20.35 27.96
N GLU A 102 28.39 -21.14 28.54
CA GLU A 102 29.84 -20.86 28.53
C GLU A 102 30.46 -21.02 27.14
N LYS A 103 29.85 -21.86 26.29
CA LYS A 103 30.30 -22.15 24.93
C LYS A 103 29.54 -21.37 23.87
N THR A 104 28.49 -20.65 24.25
CA THR A 104 27.61 -19.99 23.33
C THR A 104 27.73 -18.46 23.48
N SER A 105 27.95 -17.77 22.39
CA SER A 105 28.06 -16.33 22.33
C SER A 105 27.06 -15.76 21.32
N ARG A 106 26.42 -14.66 21.67
CA ARG A 106 25.59 -13.87 20.76
C ARG A 106 26.43 -12.78 20.12
N ILE A 107 26.39 -12.67 18.79
CA ILE A 107 27.00 -11.58 18.03
C ILE A 107 25.94 -10.82 17.27
N VAL A 108 26.07 -9.51 17.22
CA VAL A 108 25.15 -8.58 16.56
C VAL A 108 25.92 -7.65 15.65
N PHE A 109 25.33 -7.29 14.54
CA PHE A 109 25.91 -6.37 13.54
C PHE A 109 24.80 -5.74 12.70
N HIS A 110 24.97 -4.45 12.37
CA HIS A 110 24.02 -3.67 11.57
C HIS A 110 24.20 -3.86 10.08
N GLU A 111 25.35 -4.43 9.66
CA GLU A 111 25.69 -4.67 8.26
C GLU A 111 26.51 -5.94 8.11
N ILE A 112 26.38 -6.60 6.97
CA ILE A 112 27.10 -7.84 6.67
C ILE A 112 28.35 -7.49 5.85
N THR A 113 29.34 -6.91 6.52
CA THR A 113 30.66 -6.63 5.97
C THR A 113 31.74 -7.38 6.74
N LYS A 114 32.88 -7.63 6.12
CA LYS A 114 33.99 -8.33 6.79
C LYS A 114 34.43 -7.62 8.07
N PRO A 115 34.66 -6.29 8.10
CA PRO A 115 35.03 -5.60 9.32
C PRO A 115 33.99 -5.71 10.43
N ALA A 116 32.68 -5.55 10.09
CA ALA A 116 31.60 -5.62 11.08
C ALA A 116 31.47 -7.02 11.70
N ILE A 117 31.58 -8.08 10.86
CA ILE A 117 31.53 -9.46 11.34
C ILE A 117 32.71 -9.81 12.25
N LEU A 118 33.92 -9.40 11.87
CA LEU A 118 35.11 -9.67 12.70
C LEU A 118 35.04 -8.89 14.03
N ALA A 119 34.63 -7.62 14.01
CA ALA A 119 34.42 -6.83 15.22
C ALA A 119 33.34 -7.43 16.14
N ALA A 120 32.26 -7.97 15.56
CA ALA A 120 31.22 -8.66 16.35
C ALA A 120 31.73 -9.95 17.02
N ILE A 121 32.61 -10.71 16.37
CA ILE A 121 33.25 -11.87 16.97
C ILE A 121 34.20 -11.51 18.11
N GLU A 122 34.90 -10.37 18.00
CA GLU A 122 35.76 -9.85 19.05
C GLU A 122 34.99 -9.29 20.24
N ASN A 123 33.75 -8.86 20.04
CA ASN A 123 32.88 -8.24 21.04
C ASN A 123 31.53 -8.99 21.20
N PRO A 124 31.57 -10.25 21.63
CA PRO A 124 30.34 -11.02 21.83
C PRO A 124 29.60 -10.57 23.08
N ARG A 125 28.29 -10.84 23.11
CA ARG A 125 27.44 -10.62 24.29
C ARG A 125 26.64 -11.87 24.66
N HIS A 126 25.92 -11.82 25.75
CA HIS A 126 24.89 -12.78 26.08
C HIS A 126 23.57 -12.47 25.37
N LEU A 127 22.62 -13.41 25.41
CA LEU A 127 21.26 -13.16 24.96
C LEU A 127 20.62 -12.05 25.80
N ASP A 128 19.94 -11.14 25.14
CA ASP A 128 19.13 -10.12 25.78
C ASP A 128 17.71 -10.68 26.03
N MET A 129 17.50 -11.13 27.28
CA MET A 129 16.20 -11.70 27.66
C MET A 129 15.07 -10.69 27.68
N ASN A 130 15.34 -9.38 27.77
CA ASN A 130 14.32 -8.36 27.67
C ASN A 130 13.78 -8.25 26.25
N LEU A 131 14.64 -8.31 25.21
CA LEU A 131 14.24 -8.40 23.83
C LEU A 131 13.45 -9.68 23.53
N VAL A 132 13.89 -10.82 24.08
CA VAL A 132 13.17 -12.11 24.00
C VAL A 132 11.77 -11.97 24.61
N ASN A 133 11.67 -11.39 25.81
CA ASN A 133 10.41 -11.20 26.51
C ASN A 133 9.46 -10.24 25.76
N ALA A 134 9.98 -9.19 25.13
CA ALA A 134 9.18 -8.28 24.31
C ALA A 134 8.61 -8.99 23.07
N GLN A 135 9.39 -9.86 22.43
CA GLN A 135 8.90 -10.69 21.33
C GLN A 135 7.87 -11.72 21.80
N GLN A 136 8.11 -12.37 22.95
CA GLN A 136 7.14 -13.30 23.54
C GLN A 136 5.84 -12.60 23.90
N ALA A 137 5.89 -11.44 24.55
CA ALA A 137 4.71 -10.65 24.88
C ALA A 137 3.86 -10.36 23.64
N ARG A 138 4.48 -9.90 22.56
CA ARG A 138 3.80 -9.70 21.28
C ARG A 138 3.20 -11.00 20.76
N ARG A 139 3.97 -12.07 20.71
CA ARG A 139 3.53 -13.38 20.18
C ARG A 139 2.34 -13.95 20.97
N VAL A 140 2.39 -13.85 22.29
CA VAL A 140 1.35 -14.31 23.19
C VAL A 140 0.09 -13.47 23.07
N LEU A 141 0.22 -12.13 23.09
CA LEU A 141 -0.91 -11.23 22.94
C LEU A 141 -1.65 -11.44 21.61
N ASP A 142 -0.92 -11.41 20.50
CA ASP A 142 -1.52 -11.58 19.16
C ASP A 142 -2.15 -12.97 19.01
N ARG A 143 -1.60 -13.98 19.70
CA ARG A 143 -2.18 -15.34 19.78
C ARG A 143 -3.50 -15.34 20.53
N ILE A 144 -3.55 -14.77 21.73
CA ILE A 144 -4.77 -14.70 22.56
C ILE A 144 -5.86 -13.94 21.81
N VAL A 145 -5.56 -12.75 21.30
CA VAL A 145 -6.53 -11.95 20.54
C VAL A 145 -7.06 -12.73 19.33
N GLY A 146 -6.18 -13.31 18.52
CA GLY A 146 -6.58 -14.07 17.33
C GLY A 146 -7.41 -15.31 17.63
N PHE A 147 -7.04 -16.07 18.65
CA PHE A 147 -7.73 -17.31 19.03
C PHE A 147 -9.08 -17.07 19.72
N LYS A 148 -9.23 -15.96 20.44
CA LYS A 148 -10.50 -15.62 21.09
C LYS A 148 -11.46 -14.86 20.20
N LEU A 149 -11.00 -13.90 19.39
CA LEU A 149 -11.88 -13.13 18.50
C LEU A 149 -12.32 -13.90 17.25
N SER A 150 -11.46 -14.76 16.68
CA SER A 150 -11.82 -15.47 15.45
C SER A 150 -13.04 -16.39 15.63
N PRO A 151 -13.15 -17.21 16.69
CA PRO A 151 -14.36 -18.00 16.96
C PRO A 151 -15.63 -17.14 17.18
N VAL A 152 -15.47 -15.95 17.78
CA VAL A 152 -16.61 -14.99 17.90
C VAL A 152 -17.10 -14.60 16.53
N LEU A 153 -16.20 -14.21 15.63
CA LEU A 153 -16.55 -13.88 14.24
C LEU A 153 -17.20 -15.06 13.51
N TRP A 154 -16.72 -16.30 13.73
CA TRP A 154 -17.31 -17.49 13.11
C TRP A 154 -18.76 -17.71 13.54
N ARG A 155 -19.03 -17.48 14.81
CA ARG A 155 -20.36 -17.68 15.37
C ARG A 155 -21.34 -16.53 15.02
N LYS A 156 -20.83 -15.29 15.04
CA LYS A 156 -21.69 -14.09 14.93
C LYS A 156 -21.77 -13.51 13.52
N VAL A 157 -20.75 -13.71 12.69
CA VAL A 157 -20.65 -13.15 11.33
C VAL A 157 -20.63 -14.26 10.29
N LYS A 158 -19.46 -14.91 10.09
CA LYS A 158 -19.28 -15.95 9.09
C LYS A 158 -18.09 -16.84 9.45
N PRO A 159 -18.13 -18.17 9.16
CA PRO A 159 -16.98 -19.07 9.32
C PRO A 159 -15.76 -18.61 8.53
N ALA A 160 -14.57 -19.03 9.00
CA ALA A 160 -13.26 -18.75 8.40
C ALA A 160 -12.78 -17.29 8.43
N LEU A 161 -13.49 -16.38 9.11
CA LEU A 161 -13.01 -15.03 9.36
C LEU A 161 -11.97 -15.05 10.49
N SER A 162 -11.14 -14.03 10.54
CA SER A 162 -10.12 -13.89 11.59
C SER A 162 -9.92 -12.42 11.95
N ALA A 163 -9.65 -12.19 13.22
CA ALA A 163 -9.29 -10.87 13.74
C ALA A 163 -7.87 -10.89 14.31
N GLY A 164 -7.29 -9.72 14.41
CA GLY A 164 -5.98 -9.51 15.02
C GLY A 164 -5.83 -8.03 15.34
N ARG A 165 -5.14 -7.72 16.43
CA ARG A 165 -5.01 -6.38 16.99
C ARG A 165 -4.64 -5.30 15.94
N VAL A 166 -3.47 -5.42 15.32
CA VAL A 166 -2.99 -4.43 14.33
C VAL A 166 -3.77 -4.49 13.02
N GLN A 167 -4.13 -5.69 12.57
CA GLN A 167 -4.82 -5.91 11.29
C GLN A 167 -6.23 -5.32 11.29
N SER A 168 -6.99 -5.52 12.36
CA SER A 168 -8.36 -5.01 12.46
C SER A 168 -8.38 -3.49 12.50
N VAL A 169 -7.43 -2.89 13.19
CA VAL A 169 -7.26 -1.43 13.25
C VAL A 169 -6.81 -0.86 11.89
N ALA A 170 -5.97 -1.56 11.14
CA ALA A 170 -5.62 -1.16 9.77
C ALA A 170 -6.83 -1.21 8.82
N VAL A 171 -7.70 -2.22 8.95
CA VAL A 171 -8.98 -2.27 8.21
C VAL A 171 -9.89 -1.11 8.62
N ARG A 172 -9.96 -0.77 9.92
CA ARG A 172 -10.73 0.36 10.43
C ARG A 172 -10.33 1.68 9.77
N LEU A 173 -9.04 1.98 9.65
CA LEU A 173 -8.55 3.19 8.96
C LEU A 173 -9.09 3.30 7.53
N ILE A 174 -9.09 2.17 6.80
CA ILE A 174 -9.54 2.13 5.41
C ILE A 174 -11.08 2.29 5.32
N VAL A 175 -11.83 1.64 6.22
CA VAL A 175 -13.29 1.76 6.27
C VAL A 175 -13.73 3.17 6.66
N GLU A 176 -13.10 3.78 7.66
CA GLU A 176 -13.40 5.15 8.08
C GLU A 176 -13.11 6.14 6.94
N ARG A 177 -11.96 6.00 6.25
CA ARG A 177 -11.61 6.82 5.09
C ARG A 177 -12.65 6.68 3.97
N GLU A 178 -13.12 5.48 3.67
CA GLU A 178 -14.15 5.27 2.66
C GLU A 178 -15.47 5.97 3.04
N ARG A 179 -15.84 5.95 4.33
CA ARG A 179 -17.00 6.67 4.84
C ARG A 179 -16.86 8.19 4.81
N GLU A 180 -15.65 8.69 5.08
CA GLU A 180 -15.34 10.12 4.92
C GLU A 180 -15.54 10.55 3.46
N ILE A 181 -15.04 9.75 2.50
CA ILE A 181 -15.19 10.02 1.06
C ILE A 181 -16.67 10.01 0.66
N GLN A 182 -17.45 9.03 1.13
CA GLN A 182 -18.87 8.93 0.81
C GLN A 182 -19.71 10.08 1.38
N LYS A 183 -19.34 10.61 2.53
CA LYS A 183 -20.00 11.76 3.16
C LYS A 183 -19.59 13.09 2.56
N PHE A 184 -18.44 13.14 1.89
CA PHE A 184 -17.90 14.35 1.33
C PHE A 184 -18.78 14.85 0.17
N LYS A 185 -19.16 16.12 0.23
CA LYS A 185 -19.87 16.82 -0.85
C LYS A 185 -18.92 17.80 -1.50
N SER A 186 -18.66 17.61 -2.77
CA SER A 186 -17.84 18.51 -3.56
C SER A 186 -18.59 19.81 -3.83
N GLU A 187 -18.00 20.93 -3.46
CA GLU A 187 -18.54 22.28 -3.67
C GLU A 187 -17.76 23.01 -4.76
N PRO A 188 -18.45 23.69 -5.68
CA PRO A 188 -17.78 24.49 -6.69
C PRO A 188 -17.17 25.76 -6.07
N TYR A 189 -16.06 26.21 -6.61
CA TYR A 189 -15.46 27.52 -6.38
C TYR A 189 -14.78 28.02 -7.65
N TYR A 190 -14.58 29.32 -7.75
CA TYR A 190 -14.03 29.94 -8.93
C TYR A 190 -12.66 30.55 -8.63
N ARG A 191 -11.67 30.09 -9.38
CA ARG A 191 -10.28 30.53 -9.32
C ARG A 191 -10.00 31.47 -10.46
N ILE A 192 -9.46 32.66 -10.14
CA ILE A 192 -9.18 33.68 -11.14
C ILE A 192 -7.68 33.73 -11.42
N ASN A 193 -7.32 33.55 -12.65
CA ASN A 193 -5.95 33.66 -13.14
C ASN A 193 -5.86 34.79 -14.20
N ALA A 194 -4.70 35.45 -14.24
CA ALA A 194 -4.44 36.48 -15.22
C ALA A 194 -3.12 36.24 -15.94
N ILE A 195 -3.08 36.61 -17.20
CA ILE A 195 -1.85 36.72 -17.99
C ILE A 195 -1.68 38.19 -18.34
N PHE A 196 -0.59 38.76 -17.86
CA PHE A 196 -0.18 40.12 -18.18
C PHE A 196 1.02 40.12 -19.12
N ALA A 197 1.23 41.23 -19.81
CA ALA A 197 2.44 41.49 -20.56
C ALA A 197 3.17 42.68 -19.94
N LEU A 198 4.45 42.50 -19.65
CA LEU A 198 5.40 43.55 -19.33
C LEU A 198 6.09 43.95 -20.62
N THR A 199 6.02 45.23 -21.03
CA THR A 199 6.79 45.75 -22.14
C THR A 199 8.10 46.32 -21.61
N ASN A 200 9.21 45.74 -22.02
CA ASN A 200 10.54 46.22 -21.67
C ASN A 200 10.94 47.46 -22.45
N GLU A 201 11.98 48.17 -22.03
CA GLU A 201 12.53 49.36 -22.72
C GLU A 201 12.85 49.11 -24.21
N ASN A 202 13.18 47.86 -24.55
CA ASN A 202 13.49 47.45 -25.93
C ASN A 202 12.24 47.08 -26.73
N GLY A 203 11.02 47.31 -26.24
CA GLY A 203 9.75 46.99 -26.87
C GLY A 203 9.38 45.51 -26.89
N SER A 204 10.20 44.62 -26.30
CA SER A 204 9.87 43.20 -26.14
C SER A 204 8.84 43.00 -25.05
N GLN A 205 7.89 42.06 -25.28
CA GLN A 205 6.84 41.75 -24.34
C GLN A 205 7.16 40.39 -23.65
N GLN A 206 7.10 40.38 -22.31
CA GLN A 206 7.28 39.21 -21.50
C GLN A 206 6.00 38.91 -20.73
N GLU A 207 5.63 37.65 -20.66
CA GLU A 207 4.42 37.21 -19.94
C GLU A 207 4.65 37.12 -18.43
N VAL A 208 3.65 37.62 -17.68
CA VAL A 208 3.55 37.50 -16.23
C VAL A 208 2.23 36.80 -15.92
N LYS A 209 2.31 35.59 -15.42
CA LYS A 209 1.14 34.82 -14.96
C LYS A 209 0.92 35.07 -13.49
N ALA A 210 -0.30 35.36 -13.11
CA ALA A 210 -0.67 35.68 -11.73
C ALA A 210 -2.04 35.05 -11.37
N GLU A 211 -2.23 34.77 -10.09
CA GLU A 211 -3.50 34.32 -9.54
C GLU A 211 -4.06 35.36 -8.61
N LEU A 212 -5.37 35.50 -8.56
CA LEU A 212 -6.05 36.38 -7.61
C LEU A 212 -5.88 35.82 -6.18
N ASP A 213 -5.65 36.71 -5.23
CA ASP A 213 -5.43 36.38 -3.82
C ASP A 213 -6.68 35.81 -3.10
N ARG A 214 -7.79 35.68 -3.80
CA ARG A 214 -9.05 35.12 -3.27
C ARG A 214 -9.76 34.26 -4.31
N ARG A 215 -10.74 33.51 -3.81
CA ARG A 215 -11.62 32.64 -4.60
C ARG A 215 -13.05 33.09 -4.42
N PHE A 216 -13.88 32.87 -5.44
CA PHE A 216 -15.31 33.15 -5.37
C PHE A 216 -16.09 31.85 -5.14
N SER A 217 -17.19 31.96 -4.41
CA SER A 217 -18.03 30.79 -4.08
C SER A 217 -19.12 30.54 -5.12
N ASN A 218 -19.44 31.53 -5.94
CA ASN A 218 -20.45 31.41 -6.98
C ASN A 218 -20.00 32.04 -8.29
N HIS A 219 -20.66 31.66 -9.39
CA HIS A 219 -20.35 32.06 -10.74
C HIS A 219 -20.59 33.56 -10.95
N ASP A 220 -21.69 34.10 -10.44
CA ASP A 220 -22.09 35.49 -10.68
C ASP A 220 -21.09 36.48 -10.08
N GLU A 221 -20.56 36.18 -8.89
CA GLU A 221 -19.50 36.99 -8.28
C GLU A 221 -18.21 36.94 -9.09
N ALA A 222 -17.84 35.76 -9.61
CA ALA A 222 -16.66 35.63 -10.45
C ALA A 222 -16.79 36.39 -11.79
N VAL A 223 -17.96 36.34 -12.41
CA VAL A 223 -18.25 37.09 -13.64
C VAL A 223 -18.29 38.60 -13.38
N ALA A 224 -18.94 39.06 -12.30
CA ALA A 224 -18.96 40.47 -11.89
C ALA A 224 -17.52 41.00 -11.66
N PHE A 225 -16.65 40.18 -11.06
CA PHE A 225 -15.24 40.55 -10.93
C PHE A 225 -14.55 40.70 -12.30
N LEU A 226 -14.79 39.78 -13.25
CA LEU A 226 -14.25 39.92 -14.61
C LEU A 226 -14.77 41.19 -15.30
N GLU A 227 -16.04 41.53 -15.09
CA GLU A 227 -16.63 42.75 -15.63
C GLU A 227 -15.99 43.99 -15.06
N ALA A 228 -15.75 44.03 -13.75
CA ALA A 228 -15.04 45.14 -13.12
C ALA A 228 -13.60 45.30 -13.64
N CYS A 229 -12.97 44.22 -14.06
CA CYS A 229 -11.63 44.21 -14.64
C CYS A 229 -11.60 44.68 -16.11
N ARG A 230 -12.74 44.94 -16.77
CA ARG A 230 -12.74 45.33 -18.20
C ARG A 230 -11.93 46.59 -18.50
N ASN A 231 -12.08 47.60 -17.65
CA ASN A 231 -11.43 48.89 -17.81
C ASN A 231 -10.40 49.16 -16.68
N ALA A 232 -10.03 48.15 -15.93
CA ALA A 232 -9.05 48.29 -14.86
C ALA A 232 -7.61 48.38 -15.39
N GLU A 233 -6.83 49.19 -14.74
CA GLU A 233 -5.37 49.24 -14.90
C GLU A 233 -4.71 48.30 -13.91
N PHE A 234 -3.56 47.75 -14.29
CA PHE A 234 -2.81 46.78 -13.48
C PHE A 234 -1.39 47.33 -13.27
N ARG A 235 -1.00 47.41 -12.00
CA ARG A 235 0.30 47.96 -11.65
C ARG A 235 0.97 47.09 -10.58
N VAL A 236 2.27 46.87 -10.73
CA VAL A 236 3.07 46.22 -9.72
C VAL A 236 3.11 47.09 -8.47
N GLU A 237 2.50 46.60 -7.40
CA GLU A 237 2.43 47.30 -6.11
C GLU A 237 3.67 47.02 -5.24
N ALA A 238 4.10 45.75 -5.24
CA ALA A 238 5.24 45.33 -4.44
C ALA A 238 5.95 44.11 -5.06
N VAL A 239 7.27 44.09 -4.96
CA VAL A 239 8.11 42.96 -5.34
C VAL A 239 8.90 42.50 -4.12
N THR A 240 8.54 41.33 -3.61
CA THR A 240 9.21 40.74 -2.43
C THR A 240 10.08 39.58 -2.86
N LYS A 241 11.38 39.69 -2.63
CA LYS A 241 12.35 38.60 -2.83
C LYS A 241 12.76 38.01 -1.48
N LYS A 242 12.57 36.71 -1.31
CA LYS A 242 12.95 36.02 -0.08
C LYS A 242 13.86 34.84 -0.42
N PRO A 243 15.04 34.74 0.22
CA PRO A 243 15.83 33.52 0.13
C PRO A 243 15.11 32.41 0.86
N LEU A 244 15.01 31.24 0.22
CA LEU A 244 14.44 30.02 0.76
C LEU A 244 15.51 28.93 0.71
N LYS A 245 15.71 28.28 1.85
CA LYS A 245 16.58 27.11 1.94
C LYS A 245 15.72 25.86 2.03
N ARG A 246 15.93 24.91 1.14
CA ARG A 246 15.32 23.58 1.24
C ARG A 246 16.34 22.62 1.81
N MET A 247 16.02 22.01 2.94
CA MET A 247 16.87 21.02 3.59
C MET A 247 16.65 19.64 2.99
N PRO A 248 17.69 18.79 2.89
CA PRO A 248 17.50 17.41 2.50
C PRO A 248 16.79 16.62 3.59
N ALA A 249 16.04 15.63 3.18
CA ALA A 249 15.38 14.71 4.07
C ALA A 249 16.39 13.74 4.73
N PRO A 250 16.07 13.19 5.93
CA PRO A 250 16.90 12.20 6.60
C PRO A 250 17.12 10.93 5.75
N PRO A 251 18.15 10.11 6.07
CA PRO A 251 18.28 8.77 5.53
C PRO A 251 17.03 7.92 5.76
N PHE A 252 16.88 6.83 5.04
CA PHE A 252 15.68 6.01 5.12
C PHE A 252 15.54 5.25 6.43
N THR A 253 14.33 5.30 6.97
CA THR A 253 13.76 4.27 7.86
C THR A 253 13.03 3.22 7.03
N THR A 254 12.58 2.11 7.66
CA THR A 254 11.73 1.12 6.99
C THR A 254 10.48 1.76 6.37
N SER A 255 9.80 2.61 7.12
CA SER A 255 8.57 3.28 6.69
C SER A 255 8.82 4.20 5.48
N THR A 256 9.80 5.08 5.58
CA THR A 256 10.09 6.04 4.50
C THR A 256 10.63 5.35 3.25
N LEU A 257 11.41 4.25 3.38
CA LEU A 257 11.82 3.43 2.24
C LEU A 257 10.63 2.79 1.54
N GLN A 258 9.69 2.21 2.29
CA GLN A 258 8.47 1.61 1.73
C GLN A 258 7.64 2.64 0.97
N GLN A 259 7.49 3.84 1.52
CA GLN A 259 6.76 4.94 0.89
C GLN A 259 7.40 5.38 -0.43
N GLU A 260 8.69 5.72 -0.40
CA GLU A 260 9.39 6.20 -1.58
C GLU A 260 9.57 5.13 -2.67
N ALA A 261 9.79 3.87 -2.29
CA ALA A 261 9.83 2.76 -3.24
C ALA A 261 8.47 2.54 -3.92
N ALA A 262 7.37 2.70 -3.20
CA ALA A 262 6.04 2.60 -3.79
C ALA A 262 5.79 3.75 -4.78
N ARG A 263 6.14 4.99 -4.43
CA ARG A 263 5.93 6.17 -5.27
C ARG A 263 6.84 6.18 -6.50
N LYS A 264 8.16 5.97 -6.32
CA LYS A 264 9.16 6.12 -7.38
C LYS A 264 9.36 4.87 -8.21
N LEU A 265 9.27 3.69 -7.60
CA LEU A 265 9.58 2.42 -8.24
C LEU A 265 8.34 1.61 -8.58
N GLY A 266 7.17 1.96 -8.02
CA GLY A 266 5.93 1.20 -8.15
C GLY A 266 5.98 -0.15 -7.40
N PHE A 267 6.84 -0.30 -6.40
CA PHE A 267 6.94 -1.52 -5.62
C PHE A 267 5.83 -1.58 -4.57
N SER A 268 5.27 -2.77 -4.34
CA SER A 268 4.46 -2.98 -3.15
C SER A 268 5.33 -2.96 -1.89
N VAL A 269 4.72 -2.68 -0.75
CA VAL A 269 5.43 -2.68 0.55
C VAL A 269 6.13 -4.01 0.80
N SER A 270 5.47 -5.14 0.51
CA SER A 270 6.07 -6.47 0.63
C SER A 270 7.21 -6.72 -0.34
N GLN A 271 7.09 -6.24 -1.58
CA GLN A 271 8.15 -6.35 -2.58
C GLN A 271 9.38 -5.54 -2.15
N THR A 272 9.17 -4.33 -1.64
CA THR A 272 10.25 -3.48 -1.11
C THR A 272 11.02 -4.21 -0.02
N MET A 273 10.33 -4.80 0.96
CA MET A 273 10.99 -5.52 2.04
C MET A 273 11.71 -6.78 1.58
N MET A 274 11.15 -7.52 0.63
CA MET A 274 11.80 -8.70 0.06
C MET A 274 13.11 -8.33 -0.66
N VAL A 275 13.10 -7.27 -1.46
CA VAL A 275 14.31 -6.80 -2.18
C VAL A 275 15.33 -6.23 -1.20
N ALA A 276 14.90 -5.45 -0.21
CA ALA A 276 15.76 -4.91 0.84
C ALA A 276 16.44 -6.02 1.66
N GLN A 277 15.69 -7.10 1.99
CA GLN A 277 16.24 -8.28 2.65
C GLN A 277 17.38 -8.91 1.83
N HIS A 278 17.19 -9.08 0.52
CA HIS A 278 18.23 -9.62 -0.34
C HIS A 278 19.48 -8.71 -0.41
N LEU A 279 19.28 -7.38 -0.49
CA LEU A 279 20.38 -6.42 -0.48
C LEU A 279 21.16 -6.48 0.83
N TYR A 280 20.48 -6.58 1.97
CA TYR A 280 21.11 -6.73 3.28
C TYR A 280 21.89 -8.05 3.39
N GLU A 281 21.28 -9.18 3.04
CA GLU A 281 21.89 -10.51 3.12
C GLU A 281 23.11 -10.64 2.21
N ASN A 282 23.15 -9.89 1.12
CA ASN A 282 24.30 -9.78 0.21
C ASN A 282 25.34 -8.74 0.65
N GLY A 283 25.14 -8.07 1.79
CA GLY A 283 26.04 -7.09 2.35
C GLY A 283 26.09 -5.76 1.60
N GLN A 284 25.04 -5.40 0.86
CA GLN A 284 24.99 -4.17 0.06
C GLN A 284 24.42 -2.97 0.84
N ILE A 285 23.53 -3.23 1.79
CA ILE A 285 22.89 -2.19 2.65
C ILE A 285 22.95 -2.61 4.12
N THR A 286 22.74 -1.66 5.01
CA THR A 286 22.50 -1.91 6.44
C THR A 286 21.17 -2.61 6.66
N TYR A 287 20.91 -3.05 7.89
CA TYR A 287 19.69 -3.74 8.28
C TYR A 287 18.45 -2.90 7.95
N MET A 288 17.50 -3.50 7.24
CA MET A 288 16.36 -2.80 6.63
C MET A 288 15.16 -2.64 7.56
N ARG A 289 15.14 -3.25 8.75
CA ARG A 289 14.06 -3.06 9.75
C ARG A 289 14.54 -2.12 10.83
N THR A 290 14.45 -0.83 10.57
CA THR A 290 14.87 0.23 11.49
C THR A 290 13.91 1.42 11.42
N ASP A 291 13.72 2.07 12.54
CA ASP A 291 13.07 3.38 12.66
C ASP A 291 14.09 4.51 12.92
N SER A 292 15.38 4.17 12.96
CA SER A 292 16.48 5.11 13.13
C SER A 292 16.81 5.85 11.84
N VAL A 293 17.13 7.12 11.96
CA VAL A 293 17.69 7.97 10.91
C VAL A 293 19.18 8.29 11.14
N ASN A 294 19.81 7.66 12.14
CA ASN A 294 21.21 7.90 12.49
C ASN A 294 22.15 7.27 11.47
N LEU A 295 23.28 7.94 11.22
CA LEU A 295 24.38 7.39 10.44
C LEU A 295 25.63 7.31 11.30
N SER A 296 26.44 6.25 11.13
CA SER A 296 27.74 6.14 11.79
C SER A 296 28.69 7.21 11.28
N LYS A 297 29.66 7.58 12.11
CA LYS A 297 30.73 8.53 11.74
C LYS A 297 31.50 8.05 10.50
N LEU A 298 31.70 6.75 10.36
CA LEU A 298 32.37 6.14 9.19
C LEU A 298 31.55 6.38 7.91
N CYS A 299 30.23 6.16 7.97
CA CYS A 299 29.34 6.43 6.85
C CYS A 299 29.32 7.91 6.47
N ILE A 300 29.22 8.80 7.44
CA ILE A 300 29.23 10.26 7.21
C ILE A 300 30.55 10.67 6.54
N GLY A 301 31.69 10.13 6.98
CA GLY A 301 33.00 10.38 6.38
C GLY A 301 33.08 9.89 4.95
N ALA A 302 32.68 8.64 4.70
CA ALA A 302 32.67 8.05 3.36
C ALA A 302 31.68 8.78 2.41
N ALA A 303 30.53 9.18 2.89
CA ALA A 303 29.57 9.97 2.13
C ALA A 303 30.15 11.35 1.75
N LYS A 304 30.84 12.01 2.68
CA LYS A 304 31.54 13.28 2.42
C LYS A 304 32.54 13.13 1.27
N GLU A 305 33.42 12.14 1.36
CA GLU A 305 34.44 11.88 0.34
C GLU A 305 33.81 11.61 -1.03
N GLU A 306 32.78 10.77 -1.09
CA GLU A 306 32.12 10.42 -2.33
C GLU A 306 31.36 11.59 -2.94
N ILE A 307 30.69 12.43 -2.12
CA ILE A 307 30.02 13.64 -2.59
C ILE A 307 31.03 14.63 -3.18
N ILE A 308 32.16 14.84 -2.52
CA ILE A 308 33.21 15.72 -3.03
C ILE A 308 33.76 15.21 -4.36
N ASN A 309 33.99 13.90 -4.46
CA ASN A 309 34.54 13.29 -5.69
C ASN A 309 33.56 13.40 -6.88
N LEU A 310 32.25 13.24 -6.65
CA LEU A 310 31.25 13.21 -7.71
C LEU A 310 30.69 14.60 -8.06
N TYR A 311 30.59 15.50 -7.09
CA TYR A 311 29.83 16.75 -7.25
C TYR A 311 30.63 18.02 -6.90
N GLY A 312 31.68 17.92 -6.10
CA GLY A 312 32.46 19.06 -5.64
C GLY A 312 32.27 19.35 -4.16
N GLU A 313 33.21 20.09 -3.57
CA GLU A 313 33.27 20.41 -2.14
C GLU A 313 32.05 21.23 -1.69
N GLU A 314 31.55 22.13 -2.52
CA GLU A 314 30.40 22.99 -2.27
C GLU A 314 29.09 22.21 -2.06
N TYR A 315 29.00 20.97 -2.58
CA TYR A 315 27.84 20.10 -2.39
C TYR A 315 27.88 19.31 -1.08
N SER A 316 29.02 19.28 -0.39
CA SER A 316 29.17 18.49 0.84
C SER A 316 28.77 19.30 2.07
N SER A 317 27.84 18.77 2.86
CA SER A 317 27.42 19.34 4.14
C SER A 317 27.04 18.22 5.11
N PRO A 318 28.03 17.54 5.70
CA PRO A 318 27.80 16.45 6.63
C PRO A 318 26.96 16.87 7.83
N ARG A 319 25.97 16.05 8.19
CA ARG A 319 25.07 16.33 9.30
C ARG A 319 24.63 15.07 10.01
N ASN A 320 24.32 15.21 11.29
CA ASN A 320 23.69 14.16 12.08
C ASN A 320 22.18 14.42 12.14
N PHE A 321 21.43 13.34 11.97
CA PHE A 321 19.99 13.33 12.18
C PHE A 321 19.70 12.63 13.50
N HIS A 322 18.68 13.08 14.20
CA HIS A 322 18.23 12.47 15.45
C HIS A 322 16.83 11.91 15.26
N THR A 323 16.61 10.70 15.75
CA THR A 323 15.32 10.04 15.71
C THR A 323 14.40 10.65 16.76
N ASN A 324 13.25 11.17 16.34
CA ASN A 324 12.26 11.78 17.23
C ASN A 324 11.21 10.78 17.75
N SER A 325 11.24 9.53 17.30
CA SER A 325 10.27 8.52 17.73
C SER A 325 10.55 8.09 19.18
N LYS A 326 9.55 8.23 20.05
CA LYS A 326 9.60 7.66 21.40
C LYS A 326 9.62 6.13 21.26
N GLY A 327 10.68 5.47 21.73
CA GLY A 327 10.86 4.02 21.62
C GLY A 327 11.68 3.56 20.41
N ALA A 328 12.32 4.48 19.66
CA ALA A 328 13.32 4.10 18.68
C ALA A 328 14.48 3.39 19.38
N GLN A 329 14.91 2.26 18.81
CA GLN A 329 16.14 1.61 19.25
C GLN A 329 17.31 2.48 18.77
N GLU A 330 17.81 3.38 19.62
CA GLU A 330 18.88 4.35 19.29
C GLU A 330 20.18 3.69 18.81
N ALA A 331 20.37 2.41 19.09
CA ALA A 331 21.53 1.62 18.66
C ALA A 331 21.55 1.31 17.15
N HIS A 332 20.42 1.44 16.45
CA HIS A 332 20.32 1.09 15.03
C HIS A 332 20.74 2.25 14.13
N GLU A 333 21.37 1.92 13.00
CA GLU A 333 21.58 2.87 11.90
C GLU A 333 20.36 2.94 10.98
N ALA A 334 20.30 4.03 10.20
CA ALA A 334 19.38 4.13 9.07
C ALA A 334 19.68 3.12 7.98
N ILE A 335 18.75 2.91 7.05
CA ILE A 335 18.97 2.11 5.86
C ILE A 335 19.84 2.89 4.90
N ARG A 336 21.07 2.38 4.66
CA ARG A 336 22.09 3.01 3.84
C ARG A 336 22.95 1.98 3.09
N PRO A 337 23.67 2.36 2.04
CA PRO A 337 24.71 1.51 1.46
C PRO A 337 25.78 1.15 2.52
N THR A 338 26.30 -0.07 2.46
CA THR A 338 27.45 -0.47 3.30
C THR A 338 28.71 0.29 2.90
N TYR A 339 28.89 0.53 1.61
CA TYR A 339 30.01 1.29 1.07
C TYR A 339 29.48 2.39 0.14
N MET A 340 29.68 3.66 0.50
CA MET A 340 29.24 4.80 -0.31
C MET A 340 29.96 4.91 -1.66
N SER A 341 31.17 4.37 -1.76
CA SER A 341 31.93 4.28 -3.02
C SER A 341 31.27 3.35 -4.07
N ASN A 342 30.38 2.46 -3.65
CA ASN A 342 29.62 1.61 -4.56
C ASN A 342 28.37 2.36 -5.04
N VAL A 343 28.51 3.25 -6.02
CA VAL A 343 27.38 4.00 -6.59
C VAL A 343 26.36 3.08 -7.25
N THR A 344 26.80 1.94 -7.78
CA THR A 344 25.96 0.91 -8.38
C THR A 344 26.37 -0.47 -7.89
N ILE A 345 25.48 -1.43 -8.02
CA ILE A 345 25.70 -2.82 -7.63
C ILE A 345 25.38 -3.78 -8.79
N ASP A 346 25.90 -5.01 -8.70
CA ASP A 346 25.42 -6.12 -9.51
C ASP A 346 24.18 -6.75 -8.84
N GLY A 347 23.27 -7.23 -9.67
CA GLY A 347 22.04 -7.85 -9.21
C GLY A 347 20.91 -7.75 -10.21
N THR A 348 19.70 -8.11 -9.76
CA THR A 348 18.49 -7.99 -10.54
C THR A 348 18.11 -6.52 -10.77
N SER A 349 17.28 -6.26 -11.77
CA SER A 349 16.78 -4.89 -12.02
C SER A 349 16.06 -4.28 -10.81
N GLN A 350 15.39 -5.09 -10.00
CA GLN A 350 14.72 -4.62 -8.79
C GLN A 350 15.72 -4.24 -7.70
N GLU A 351 16.73 -5.06 -7.47
CA GLU A 351 17.81 -4.78 -6.52
C GLU A 351 18.58 -3.50 -6.90
N LYS A 352 18.96 -3.36 -8.17
CA LYS A 352 19.63 -2.16 -8.66
C LYS A 352 18.82 -0.89 -8.47
N ARG A 353 17.51 -0.93 -8.76
CA ARG A 353 16.61 0.23 -8.60
C ARG A 353 16.41 0.61 -7.14
N LEU A 354 16.24 -0.36 -6.24
CA LEU A 354 16.07 -0.09 -4.82
C LEU A 354 17.37 0.41 -4.19
N TYR A 355 18.51 -0.18 -4.58
CA TYR A 355 19.83 0.27 -4.13
C TYR A 355 20.13 1.71 -4.56
N ASP A 356 19.87 2.06 -5.82
CA ASP A 356 20.03 3.41 -6.36
C ASP A 356 19.19 4.43 -5.56
N LEU A 357 17.96 4.07 -5.22
CA LEU A 357 17.09 4.90 -4.38
C LEU A 357 17.69 5.12 -2.99
N ILE A 358 18.19 4.07 -2.34
CA ILE A 358 18.82 4.12 -1.01
C ILE A 358 20.11 4.94 -1.07
N TRP A 359 20.96 4.70 -2.06
CA TRP A 359 22.21 5.41 -2.25
C TRP A 359 21.98 6.93 -2.42
N LYS A 360 21.08 7.29 -3.33
CA LYS A 360 20.73 8.69 -3.61
C LYS A 360 20.17 9.41 -2.39
N ARG A 361 19.30 8.75 -1.61
CA ARG A 361 18.75 9.33 -0.39
C ARG A 361 19.85 9.55 0.66
N THR A 362 20.73 8.56 0.84
CA THR A 362 21.84 8.66 1.80
C THR A 362 22.80 9.78 1.40
N ALA A 363 23.24 9.83 0.12
CA ALA A 363 24.08 10.90 -0.37
C ALA A 363 23.42 12.27 -0.20
N ALA A 364 22.17 12.42 -0.66
CA ALA A 364 21.41 13.67 -0.55
C ALA A 364 21.30 14.16 0.89
N SER A 365 21.12 13.27 1.86
CA SER A 365 21.05 13.62 3.29
C SER A 365 22.30 14.30 3.81
N GLN A 366 23.45 14.05 3.21
CA GLN A 366 24.76 14.59 3.57
C GLN A 366 25.22 15.72 2.62
N MET A 367 24.34 16.13 1.69
CA MET A 367 24.62 17.25 0.76
C MET A 367 24.13 18.59 1.31
N ALA A 368 24.65 19.66 0.74
CA ALA A 368 24.25 21.03 1.06
C ALA A 368 22.77 21.28 0.74
N GLU A 369 22.17 22.20 1.49
CA GLU A 369 20.81 22.66 1.22
C GLU A 369 20.69 23.31 -0.15
N ALA A 370 19.53 23.18 -0.77
CA ALA A 370 19.23 23.93 -1.99
C ALA A 370 18.85 25.37 -1.61
N GLN A 371 19.45 26.34 -2.33
CA GLN A 371 19.18 27.75 -2.16
C GLN A 371 18.29 28.24 -3.30
N ILE A 372 17.12 28.71 -2.95
CA ILE A 372 16.08 29.16 -3.87
C ILE A 372 15.77 30.62 -3.53
N GLU A 373 15.67 31.46 -4.55
CA GLU A 373 15.11 32.80 -4.41
C GLU A 373 13.65 32.76 -4.83
N LYS A 374 12.74 32.95 -3.88
CA LYS A 374 11.31 33.09 -4.14
C LYS A 374 11.00 34.55 -4.34
N THR A 375 10.48 34.90 -5.52
CA THR A 375 9.96 36.23 -5.85
C THR A 375 8.44 36.17 -5.80
N THR A 376 7.84 37.04 -5.02
CA THR A 376 6.38 37.23 -4.97
C THR A 376 6.09 38.67 -5.39
N VAL A 377 5.27 38.83 -6.41
CA VAL A 377 4.87 40.11 -6.97
C VAL A 377 3.39 40.34 -6.71
N ALA A 378 3.06 41.39 -6.00
CA ALA A 378 1.68 41.85 -5.82
C ALA A 378 1.33 42.86 -6.91
N ILE A 379 0.21 42.63 -7.59
CA ILE A 379 -0.28 43.47 -8.68
C ILE A 379 -1.62 44.05 -8.27
N SER A 380 -1.69 45.34 -8.12
CA SER A 380 -2.92 46.06 -7.79
C SER A 380 -3.83 46.21 -9.02
N ILE A 381 -5.13 46.20 -8.74
CA ILE A 381 -6.20 46.42 -9.72
C ILE A 381 -6.75 47.80 -9.46
N ILE A 382 -6.64 48.70 -10.42
CA ILE A 382 -7.03 50.12 -10.31
C ILE A 382 -8.26 50.36 -11.16
N ASN A 383 -9.40 50.56 -10.51
CA ASN A 383 -10.65 50.97 -11.13
C ASN A 383 -11.55 51.61 -10.06
N ASP A 384 -11.52 52.93 -9.99
CA ASP A 384 -12.24 53.70 -8.96
C ASP A 384 -13.76 53.65 -9.06
N ALA A 385 -14.30 53.19 -10.19
CA ALA A 385 -15.74 53.16 -10.46
C ALA A 385 -16.43 51.88 -9.94
N GLU A 386 -15.66 50.85 -9.54
CA GLU A 386 -16.21 49.52 -9.25
C GLU A 386 -16.05 49.13 -7.80
N ASP A 387 -17.17 48.99 -7.08
CA ASP A 387 -17.17 48.65 -5.62
C ASP A 387 -16.67 47.25 -5.32
N CYS A 388 -16.80 46.29 -6.25
CA CYS A 388 -16.31 44.93 -6.09
C CYS A 388 -14.78 44.79 -6.02
N LEU A 389 -14.06 45.85 -6.46
CA LEU A 389 -12.61 45.95 -6.39
C LEU A 389 -12.14 46.65 -5.11
N LYS A 390 -13.06 47.15 -4.29
CA LYS A 390 -12.74 47.76 -2.98
C LYS A 390 -12.55 46.70 -1.91
N ALA A 391 -11.98 47.12 -0.78
CA ALA A 391 -11.81 46.24 0.37
C ALA A 391 -13.15 45.65 0.82
N THR A 392 -13.20 44.30 0.90
CA THR A 392 -14.37 43.54 1.38
C THR A 392 -14.17 43.11 2.82
N LYS A 393 -14.93 42.10 3.29
CA LYS A 393 -14.84 41.55 4.64
C LYS A 393 -13.44 41.06 5.07
N GLU A 394 -12.51 40.88 4.12
CA GLU A 394 -11.12 40.52 4.34
C GLU A 394 -10.17 41.72 4.56
N ASN A 395 -10.71 42.92 4.68
CA ASN A 395 -10.00 44.16 4.96
C ASN A 395 -8.96 44.65 3.93
N HIS A 396 -8.84 44.01 2.76
CA HIS A 396 -7.95 44.52 1.71
C HIS A 396 -8.62 44.40 0.30
N ALA A 397 -8.21 45.26 -0.62
CA ALA A 397 -8.61 45.17 -2.01
C ALA A 397 -8.03 43.93 -2.67
N PRO A 398 -8.76 43.28 -3.63
CA PRO A 398 -8.25 42.13 -4.36
C PRO A 398 -6.96 42.45 -5.11
N LYS A 399 -6.00 41.55 -5.12
CA LYS A 399 -4.73 41.67 -5.82
C LYS A 399 -4.41 40.42 -6.58
N PHE A 400 -3.78 40.55 -7.74
CA PHE A 400 -3.13 39.43 -8.38
C PHE A 400 -1.75 39.19 -7.79
N VAL A 401 -1.41 37.94 -7.59
CA VAL A 401 -0.13 37.49 -7.03
C VAL A 401 0.58 36.64 -8.07
N ALA A 402 1.76 37.08 -8.51
CA ALA A 402 2.65 36.27 -9.33
C ALA A 402 3.79 35.70 -8.46
N ASN A 403 4.02 34.41 -8.56
CA ASN A 403 5.11 33.73 -7.85
C ASN A 403 6.13 33.20 -8.85
N GLY A 404 7.41 33.40 -8.53
CA GLY A 404 8.52 32.83 -9.27
C GLY A 404 9.56 32.27 -8.33
N GLU A 405 10.21 31.19 -8.74
CA GLU A 405 11.32 30.57 -8.01
C GLU A 405 12.54 30.47 -8.94
N VAL A 406 13.67 30.91 -8.45
CA VAL A 406 14.96 30.76 -9.11
C VAL A 406 15.88 29.94 -8.22
N VAL A 407 16.29 28.78 -8.70
CA VAL A 407 17.30 27.95 -8.01
C VAL A 407 18.67 28.62 -8.19
N LYS A 408 19.21 29.19 -7.11
CA LYS A 408 20.56 29.79 -7.10
C LYS A 408 21.63 28.72 -6.95
N PHE A 409 21.34 27.71 -6.11
CA PHE A 409 22.20 26.55 -5.91
C PHE A 409 21.30 25.33 -5.68
N ASP A 410 21.48 24.29 -6.47
CA ASP A 410 20.61 23.11 -6.46
C ASP A 410 20.88 22.19 -5.25
N GLY A 411 22.10 22.20 -4.69
CA GLY A 411 22.45 21.41 -3.53
C GLY A 411 22.06 19.93 -3.70
N PHE A 412 21.38 19.37 -2.69
CA PHE A 412 20.93 17.98 -2.70
C PHE A 412 19.89 17.66 -3.82
N LEU A 413 19.18 18.66 -4.35
CA LEU A 413 18.21 18.47 -5.43
C LEU A 413 18.82 17.96 -6.72
N LYS A 414 20.16 18.10 -6.87
CA LYS A 414 20.93 17.54 -7.98
C LYS A 414 20.86 16.00 -8.01
N VAL A 415 20.75 15.37 -6.85
CA VAL A 415 20.78 13.91 -6.70
C VAL A 415 19.40 13.35 -6.39
N TYR A 416 18.62 14.03 -5.55
CA TYR A 416 17.39 13.48 -5.01
C TYR A 416 16.29 14.53 -4.79
N ARG A 417 15.07 14.16 -5.20
CA ARG A 417 13.84 14.90 -4.87
C ARG A 417 12.85 13.93 -4.24
N GLU A 418 12.27 14.31 -3.11
CA GLU A 418 11.18 13.52 -2.51
C GLU A 418 9.93 13.52 -3.40
N SER A 419 9.18 12.41 -3.34
CA SER A 419 7.84 12.35 -3.93
C SER A 419 6.81 12.71 -2.87
N THR A 420 5.75 13.37 -3.28
CA THR A 420 4.57 13.62 -2.47
C THR A 420 3.44 12.68 -2.87
N ASP A 421 2.51 12.39 -1.94
CA ASP A 421 1.28 11.62 -2.25
C ASP A 421 0.22 12.48 -2.95
N ASP A 422 0.46 13.77 -3.07
CA ASP A 422 -0.44 14.72 -3.69
C ASP A 422 -0.43 14.55 -5.21
N ASP A 423 -1.15 13.52 -5.69
CA ASP A 423 -1.61 13.47 -7.10
C ASP A 423 -2.48 14.69 -7.44
N ASP A 424 -2.87 15.45 -6.41
CA ASP A 424 -3.74 16.62 -6.44
C ASP A 424 -3.08 17.91 -5.94
N ALA A 425 -1.79 17.92 -5.65
CA ALA A 425 -1.09 19.19 -5.52
C ALA A 425 -1.32 19.95 -6.80
N PRO A 426 -1.92 21.16 -6.78
CA PRO A 426 -2.05 21.95 -7.97
C PRO A 426 -0.66 22.00 -8.59
N SER A 427 -0.52 21.42 -9.79
CA SER A 427 0.69 21.62 -10.56
C SER A 427 0.96 23.11 -10.45
N ASP A 428 2.11 23.48 -9.92
CA ASP A 428 2.53 24.90 -9.88
C ASP A 428 2.74 25.36 -11.32
N GLU A 429 1.63 25.36 -12.12
CA GLU A 429 1.59 25.88 -13.48
C GLU A 429 2.01 27.35 -13.54
N PHE A 430 2.07 27.99 -12.36
CA PHE A 430 2.41 29.38 -12.21
C PHE A 430 3.76 29.63 -11.51
N SER A 431 4.51 28.58 -11.12
CA SER A 431 5.89 28.73 -10.65
C SER A 431 6.84 28.80 -11.84
N HIS A 432 6.90 29.96 -12.47
CA HIS A 432 7.79 30.24 -13.59
C HIS A 432 8.89 31.23 -13.20
N ILE A 433 9.94 31.29 -14.00
CA ILE A 433 10.90 32.40 -13.92
C ILE A 433 10.17 33.69 -14.30
N LEU A 434 9.98 34.56 -13.31
CA LEU A 434 9.37 35.88 -13.58
C LEU A 434 10.38 36.79 -14.31
N PRO A 435 9.89 37.66 -15.23
CA PRO A 435 10.73 38.71 -15.77
C PRO A 435 11.16 39.71 -14.67
N PRO A 436 12.16 40.51 -14.89
CA PRO A 436 12.58 41.56 -13.95
C PRO A 436 11.46 42.58 -13.78
N LEU A 437 10.70 42.46 -12.71
CA LEU A 437 9.63 43.35 -12.31
C LEU A 437 10.11 44.28 -11.20
N THR A 438 9.66 45.55 -11.29
CA THR A 438 9.87 46.59 -10.28
C THR A 438 8.55 47.21 -9.86
N GLU A 439 8.50 47.78 -8.66
CA GLU A 439 7.34 48.52 -8.18
C GLU A 439 7.03 49.68 -9.13
N GLY A 440 5.74 49.89 -9.42
CA GLY A 440 5.27 50.88 -10.34
C GLY A 440 5.19 50.44 -11.81
N ASN A 441 5.73 49.25 -12.18
CA ASN A 441 5.57 48.77 -13.56
C ASN A 441 4.09 48.62 -13.92
N GLU A 442 3.69 49.21 -15.03
CA GLU A 442 2.38 49.02 -15.62
C GLU A 442 2.36 47.70 -16.42
N LEU A 443 1.31 46.92 -16.22
CA LEU A 443 1.13 45.63 -16.86
C LEU A 443 -0.06 45.66 -17.81
N GLN A 444 0.15 45.28 -19.06
CA GLN A 444 -0.94 45.16 -20.02
C GLN A 444 -1.66 43.82 -19.80
N ARG A 445 -2.96 43.87 -19.55
CA ARG A 445 -3.79 42.68 -19.47
C ARG A 445 -3.90 42.00 -20.83
N ARG A 446 -3.47 40.73 -20.90
CA ARG A 446 -3.70 39.85 -22.06
C ARG A 446 -5.03 39.13 -21.93
N GLU A 447 -5.22 38.46 -20.82
CA GLU A 447 -6.46 37.78 -20.45
C GLU A 447 -6.60 37.64 -18.96
N ILE A 448 -7.84 37.57 -18.47
CA ILE A 448 -8.18 37.12 -17.12
C ILE A 448 -9.18 35.99 -17.28
N THR A 449 -8.92 34.89 -16.60
CA THR A 449 -9.72 33.67 -16.72
C THR A 449 -10.29 33.29 -15.37
N SER A 450 -11.61 33.14 -15.28
CA SER A 450 -12.30 32.50 -14.18
C SER A 450 -12.47 31.03 -14.51
N THR A 451 -11.94 30.14 -13.68
CA THR A 451 -12.06 28.70 -13.87
C THR A 451 -12.80 28.10 -12.71
N GLU A 452 -13.94 27.46 -13.01
CA GLU A 452 -14.66 26.64 -12.04
C GLU A 452 -13.79 25.47 -11.60
N ARG A 453 -13.66 25.30 -10.30
CA ARG A 453 -12.97 24.20 -9.64
C ARG A 453 -13.86 23.65 -8.55
N PHE A 454 -13.53 22.48 -8.06
CA PHE A 454 -14.34 21.81 -7.06
C PHE A 454 -13.46 21.40 -5.89
N SER A 455 -14.01 21.54 -4.68
CA SER A 455 -13.35 21.04 -3.49
C SER A 455 -13.11 19.54 -3.62
N GLN A 456 -11.95 19.08 -3.16
CA GLN A 456 -11.56 17.68 -3.23
C GLN A 456 -11.73 17.03 -1.87
N GLY A 457 -12.32 15.82 -1.87
CA GLY A 457 -12.44 15.01 -0.69
C GLY A 457 -11.11 14.35 -0.29
N PRO A 458 -11.07 13.70 0.86
CA PRO A 458 -9.88 12.97 1.28
C PRO A 458 -9.58 11.83 0.28
N ALA A 459 -8.32 11.66 -0.08
CA ALA A 459 -7.90 10.59 -0.97
C ALA A 459 -7.93 9.22 -0.28
N ARG A 460 -8.24 8.15 -1.01
CA ARG A 460 -8.10 6.77 -0.52
C ARG A 460 -6.64 6.44 -0.25
N TYR A 461 -6.41 5.57 0.71
CA TYR A 461 -5.06 5.11 1.01
C TYR A 461 -4.47 4.29 -0.14
N THR A 462 -3.19 4.55 -0.42
CA THR A 462 -2.28 3.59 -1.06
C THR A 462 -1.61 2.74 0.02
N GLU A 463 -0.86 1.70 -0.34
CA GLU A 463 -0.03 1.00 0.65
C GLU A 463 0.96 1.96 1.33
N ALA A 464 1.54 2.90 0.58
CA ALA A 464 2.48 3.90 1.09
C ALA A 464 1.85 4.84 2.12
N SER A 465 0.71 5.46 1.77
CA SER A 465 0.04 6.39 2.68
C SER A 465 -0.58 5.69 3.88
N LEU A 466 -0.95 4.39 3.77
CA LEU A 466 -1.36 3.59 4.92
C LEU A 466 -0.19 3.31 5.87
N VAL A 467 1.01 2.98 5.35
CA VAL A 467 2.22 2.83 6.19
C VAL A 467 2.51 4.13 6.93
N HIS A 468 2.47 5.26 6.22
CA HIS A 468 2.66 6.57 6.84
C HIS A 468 1.66 6.84 7.96
N LYS A 469 0.38 6.55 7.73
CA LYS A 469 -0.67 6.74 8.74
C LYS A 469 -0.53 5.81 9.95
N LEU A 470 -0.12 4.57 9.74
CA LEU A 470 0.17 3.63 10.84
C LEU A 470 1.35 4.12 11.69
N GLU A 471 2.42 4.60 11.05
CA GLU A 471 3.58 5.19 11.73
C GLU A 471 3.20 6.44 12.53
N GLU A 472 2.46 7.38 11.92
CA GLU A 472 1.95 8.59 12.58
C GLU A 472 1.18 8.29 13.86
N LEU A 473 0.33 7.25 13.81
CA LEU A 473 -0.47 6.81 14.94
C LEU A 473 0.29 5.93 15.94
N GLY A 474 1.55 5.58 15.67
CA GLY A 474 2.34 4.67 16.49
C GLY A 474 1.87 3.21 16.46
N ILE A 475 1.11 2.83 15.42
CA ILE A 475 0.52 1.50 15.23
C ILE A 475 1.46 0.62 14.41
N GLY A 476 1.95 -0.44 15.02
CA GLY A 476 2.94 -1.33 14.38
C GLY A 476 4.38 -0.84 14.54
N ARG A 477 5.28 -1.57 13.91
CA ARG A 477 6.72 -1.35 13.93
C ARG A 477 7.31 -1.78 12.58
N PRO A 478 8.58 -1.49 12.28
CA PRO A 478 9.24 -1.87 11.04
C PRO A 478 9.02 -3.33 10.61
N SER A 479 8.93 -4.24 11.54
CA SER A 479 8.68 -5.67 11.28
C SER A 479 7.22 -6.00 10.93
N THR A 480 6.25 -5.13 11.21
CA THR A 480 4.82 -5.45 11.10
C THR A 480 4.06 -4.72 10.00
N TYR A 481 4.57 -3.62 9.44
CA TYR A 481 3.86 -2.86 8.40
C TYR A 481 3.54 -3.73 7.17
N ALA A 482 4.55 -4.33 6.56
CA ALA A 482 4.38 -5.14 5.37
C ALA A 482 3.51 -6.40 5.62
N PRO A 483 3.73 -7.19 6.69
CA PRO A 483 2.85 -8.32 7.02
C PRO A 483 1.39 -7.91 7.23
N THR A 484 1.13 -6.79 7.91
CA THR A 484 -0.23 -6.30 8.17
C THR A 484 -0.96 -6.00 6.85
N ILE A 485 -0.34 -5.20 5.97
CA ILE A 485 -0.92 -4.82 4.68
C ILE A 485 -1.15 -6.04 3.79
N SER A 486 -0.22 -6.99 3.77
CA SER A 486 -0.40 -8.24 3.03
C SER A 486 -1.54 -9.08 3.58
N THR A 487 -1.65 -9.18 4.90
CA THR A 487 -2.64 -10.04 5.57
C THR A 487 -4.06 -9.53 5.36
N ILE A 488 -4.31 -8.22 5.47
CA ILE A 488 -5.66 -7.67 5.25
C ILE A 488 -6.14 -7.86 3.81
N GLN A 489 -5.23 -7.87 2.85
CA GLN A 489 -5.53 -8.18 1.44
C GLN A 489 -5.74 -9.69 1.21
N GLN A 490 -4.87 -10.55 1.77
CA GLN A 490 -5.00 -12.02 1.68
C GLN A 490 -6.28 -12.55 2.32
N ARG A 491 -6.77 -11.87 3.37
CA ARG A 491 -8.04 -12.18 4.04
C ARG A 491 -9.24 -11.57 3.35
N GLU A 492 -9.02 -10.88 2.24
CA GLU A 492 -10.07 -10.23 1.45
C GLU A 492 -10.88 -9.18 2.25
N TYR A 493 -10.33 -8.61 3.32
CA TYR A 493 -10.95 -7.48 4.03
C TYR A 493 -10.75 -6.17 3.29
N VAL A 494 -9.68 -6.09 2.55
CA VAL A 494 -9.28 -4.96 1.70
C VAL A 494 -8.82 -5.50 0.36
N GLN A 495 -9.12 -4.78 -0.70
CA GLN A 495 -8.65 -5.08 -2.05
C GLN A 495 -8.00 -3.85 -2.68
N LYS A 496 -7.00 -4.09 -3.54
CA LYS A 496 -6.53 -3.05 -4.44
C LYS A 496 -7.52 -2.89 -5.59
N GLY A 497 -7.93 -1.66 -5.85
CA GLY A 497 -8.85 -1.32 -6.92
C GLY A 497 -8.39 -0.11 -7.71
N ASP A 498 -8.79 -0.13 -8.98
CA ASP A 498 -8.71 1.04 -9.86
C ASP A 498 -10.15 1.52 -10.07
N LYS A 499 -10.42 2.79 -9.77
CA LYS A 499 -11.69 3.43 -10.09
C LYS A 499 -11.50 4.25 -11.36
N LYS A 500 -12.34 4.00 -12.36
CA LYS A 500 -12.40 4.88 -13.53
C LYS A 500 -13.00 6.20 -13.10
N GLY A 501 -12.40 7.30 -13.54
CA GLY A 501 -12.94 8.62 -13.33
C GLY A 501 -14.27 8.80 -14.05
N GLU A 502 -15.05 9.74 -13.54
CA GLU A 502 -16.30 10.20 -14.12
C GLU A 502 -16.05 11.54 -14.84
N GLU A 503 -16.68 11.73 -15.98
CA GLU A 503 -16.62 13.02 -16.67
C GLU A 503 -17.42 14.04 -15.88
N ARG A 504 -16.76 15.16 -15.56
CA ARG A 504 -17.39 16.33 -14.95
C ARG A 504 -17.17 17.55 -15.86
N SER A 505 -18.24 18.29 -16.11
CA SER A 505 -18.16 19.57 -16.82
C SER A 505 -17.76 20.67 -15.85
N TYR A 506 -16.98 21.64 -16.34
CA TYR A 506 -16.62 22.84 -15.61
C TYR A 506 -16.59 24.05 -16.58
N THR A 507 -16.87 25.23 -16.04
CA THR A 507 -16.97 26.46 -16.79
C THR A 507 -15.66 27.26 -16.75
N ILE A 508 -15.31 27.86 -17.85
CA ILE A 508 -14.20 28.82 -17.97
C ILE A 508 -14.73 30.07 -18.61
N ASP A 509 -14.69 31.18 -17.88
CA ASP A 509 -15.01 32.51 -18.41
C ASP A 509 -13.70 33.26 -18.63
N THR A 510 -13.53 33.80 -19.81
CA THR A 510 -12.29 34.48 -20.22
C THR A 510 -12.59 35.89 -20.69
N LEU A 511 -11.99 36.85 -20.01
CA LEU A 511 -11.98 38.26 -20.42
C LEU A 511 -10.76 38.52 -21.32
N ARG A 512 -11.00 38.83 -22.58
CA ARG A 512 -10.00 39.32 -23.55
C ARG A 512 -10.44 40.63 -24.16
N GLY A 513 -9.57 41.64 -24.16
CA GLY A 513 -10.00 43.00 -24.51
C GLY A 513 -11.18 43.39 -23.60
N ILE A 514 -12.34 43.72 -24.19
CA ILE A 514 -13.56 44.04 -23.44
C ILE A 514 -14.60 42.92 -23.46
N GLN A 515 -14.30 41.78 -24.07
CA GLN A 515 -15.25 40.67 -24.23
C GLN A 515 -15.01 39.58 -23.21
N ILE A 516 -16.09 39.13 -22.58
CA ILE A 516 -16.10 37.93 -21.75
C ILE A 516 -16.72 36.81 -22.58
N THR A 517 -15.99 35.70 -22.70
CA THR A 517 -16.45 34.48 -23.39
C THR A 517 -16.50 33.33 -22.43
N SER A 518 -17.62 32.63 -22.41
CA SER A 518 -17.79 31.42 -21.58
C SER A 518 -17.60 30.14 -22.40
N LYS A 519 -16.88 29.16 -21.85
CA LYS A 519 -16.67 27.84 -22.46
C LYS A 519 -16.82 26.77 -21.40
N THR A 520 -17.58 25.74 -21.71
CA THR A 520 -17.65 24.55 -20.89
C THR A 520 -16.62 23.52 -21.36
N LYS A 521 -15.79 23.03 -20.45
CA LYS A 521 -14.84 21.93 -20.67
C LYS A 521 -15.22 20.74 -19.82
N LYS A 522 -14.68 19.59 -20.17
CA LYS A 522 -14.83 18.37 -19.40
C LYS A 522 -13.49 17.94 -18.83
N GLU A 523 -13.51 17.46 -17.62
CA GLU A 523 -12.38 16.82 -16.94
C GLU A 523 -12.77 15.43 -16.44
N LEU A 524 -11.79 14.53 -16.27
CA LEU A 524 -12.00 13.23 -15.69
C LEU A 524 -11.66 13.33 -14.19
N THR A 525 -12.69 13.22 -13.32
CA THR A 525 -12.52 13.33 -11.87
C THR A 525 -12.66 11.98 -11.19
N GLY A 526 -12.00 11.80 -10.05
CA GLY A 526 -12.10 10.57 -9.26
C GLY A 526 -11.46 9.34 -9.92
N ASN A 527 -10.56 9.54 -10.90
CA ASN A 527 -9.76 8.46 -11.46
C ASN A 527 -8.70 8.04 -10.43
N GLU A 528 -8.76 6.80 -9.96
CA GLU A 528 -7.85 6.30 -8.94
C GLU A 528 -7.22 4.99 -9.40
N LYS A 529 -5.94 4.81 -9.11
CA LYS A 529 -5.20 3.60 -9.45
C LYS A 529 -4.49 3.05 -8.23
N GLY A 530 -4.60 1.73 -8.03
CA GLY A 530 -3.88 1.01 -6.97
C GLY A 530 -4.27 1.42 -5.55
N LYS A 531 -5.46 1.99 -5.34
CA LYS A 531 -5.95 2.40 -4.02
C LYS A 531 -6.49 1.21 -3.24
N LEU A 532 -6.45 1.32 -1.91
CA LEU A 532 -6.99 0.32 -0.99
C LEU A 532 -8.46 0.63 -0.71
N LEU A 533 -9.33 -0.32 -1.05
CA LEU A 533 -10.77 -0.25 -0.83
C LEU A 533 -11.20 -1.33 0.15
N PRO A 534 -12.07 -1.02 1.12
CA PRO A 534 -12.64 -2.05 1.97
C PRO A 534 -13.62 -2.90 1.16
N THR A 535 -13.65 -4.20 1.44
CA THR A 535 -14.69 -5.08 0.92
C THR A 535 -15.92 -5.04 1.84
N ASP A 536 -17.07 -5.53 1.38
CA ASP A 536 -18.26 -5.62 2.22
C ASP A 536 -18.00 -6.45 3.47
N ILE A 537 -17.31 -7.59 3.33
CA ILE A 537 -16.98 -8.42 4.50
C ILE A 537 -15.99 -7.72 5.44
N GLY A 538 -15.05 -6.94 4.91
CA GLY A 538 -14.15 -6.12 5.70
C GLY A 538 -14.90 -5.06 6.51
N THR A 539 -15.88 -4.39 5.89
CA THR A 539 -16.75 -3.40 6.54
C THR A 539 -17.60 -4.03 7.64
N VAL A 540 -18.25 -5.17 7.36
CA VAL A 540 -19.06 -5.90 8.34
C VAL A 540 -18.25 -6.36 9.55
N VAL A 541 -17.06 -6.92 9.32
CA VAL A 541 -16.16 -7.35 10.41
C VAL A 541 -15.68 -6.14 11.22
N ASN A 542 -15.32 -5.04 10.55
CA ASN A 542 -14.95 -3.81 11.22
C ASN A 542 -16.04 -3.28 12.15
N ASP A 543 -17.26 -3.17 11.65
CA ASP A 543 -18.39 -2.63 12.41
C ASP A 543 -18.74 -3.52 13.60
N PHE A 544 -18.77 -4.83 13.39
CA PHE A 544 -18.96 -5.80 14.46
C PHE A 544 -17.90 -5.67 15.55
N LEU A 545 -16.62 -5.52 15.16
CA LEU A 545 -15.55 -5.37 16.14
C LEU A 545 -15.59 -4.03 16.88
N ILE A 546 -15.91 -2.93 16.19
CA ILE A 546 -16.07 -1.61 16.84
C ILE A 546 -17.21 -1.64 17.86
N GLU A 547 -18.35 -2.26 17.52
CA GLU A 547 -19.52 -2.33 18.39
C GLU A 547 -19.25 -3.20 19.63
N ASN A 548 -18.57 -4.32 19.47
CA ASN A 548 -18.47 -5.34 20.52
C ASN A 548 -17.10 -5.36 21.24
N PHE A 549 -16.05 -4.80 20.65
CA PHE A 549 -14.68 -4.78 21.15
C PHE A 549 -14.03 -3.41 20.93
N PRO A 550 -14.64 -2.32 21.43
CA PRO A 550 -14.18 -0.95 21.17
C PRO A 550 -12.72 -0.73 21.62
N ASP A 551 -12.30 -1.34 22.72
CA ASP A 551 -10.95 -1.19 23.27
C ASP A 551 -9.91 -1.77 22.32
N ILE A 552 -10.14 -2.96 21.76
CA ILE A 552 -9.21 -3.59 20.79
C ILE A 552 -9.13 -2.78 19.49
N MET A 553 -10.24 -2.12 19.12
CA MET A 553 -10.33 -1.29 17.91
C MET A 553 -9.81 0.14 18.11
N ASP A 554 -9.51 0.56 19.34
CA ASP A 554 -8.98 1.88 19.65
C ASP A 554 -7.53 2.03 19.13
N TYR A 555 -7.25 3.13 18.43
CA TYR A 555 -5.92 3.43 17.91
C TYR A 555 -4.90 3.62 19.02
N ASN A 556 -5.29 4.32 20.09
CA ASN A 556 -4.43 4.59 21.24
C ASN A 556 -4.11 3.31 22.02
N PHE A 557 -5.05 2.38 22.11
CA PHE A 557 -4.80 1.08 22.73
C PHE A 557 -3.67 0.36 22.01
N THR A 558 -3.76 0.22 20.69
CA THR A 558 -2.71 -0.45 19.89
C THR A 558 -1.35 0.26 20.03
N ALA A 559 -1.33 1.60 20.01
CA ALA A 559 -0.11 2.37 20.20
C ALA A 559 0.50 2.16 21.62
N ARG A 560 -0.33 2.17 22.67
CA ARG A 560 0.12 1.89 24.04
C ARG A 560 0.73 0.49 24.19
N VAL A 561 0.10 -0.51 23.61
CA VAL A 561 0.62 -1.88 23.61
C VAL A 561 2.00 -1.97 22.94
N GLU A 562 2.18 -1.27 21.82
CA GLU A 562 3.51 -1.21 21.19
C GLU A 562 4.55 -0.51 22.07
N GLN A 563 4.16 0.55 22.80
CA GLN A 563 5.04 1.21 23.78
C GLN A 563 5.36 0.30 24.97
N GLN A 564 4.40 -0.50 25.45
CA GLN A 564 4.65 -1.48 26.51
C GLN A 564 5.66 -2.55 26.05
N PHE A 565 5.56 -3.02 24.81
CA PHE A 565 6.60 -3.92 24.28
C PHE A 565 7.98 -3.26 24.22
N ASP A 566 8.05 -1.96 23.96
CA ASP A 566 9.32 -1.23 24.02
C ASP A 566 9.83 -1.14 25.47
N GLN A 567 8.94 -0.87 26.44
CA GLN A 567 9.30 -0.86 27.89
C GLN A 567 9.77 -2.22 28.39
N ILE A 568 9.15 -3.31 27.91
CA ILE A 568 9.60 -4.68 28.21
C ILE A 568 11.00 -4.92 27.63
N ALA A 569 11.25 -4.48 26.40
CA ALA A 569 12.57 -4.58 25.77
C ALA A 569 13.66 -3.78 26.51
N GLU A 570 13.29 -2.70 27.17
CA GLU A 570 14.16 -1.90 28.03
C GLU A 570 14.28 -2.45 29.47
N GLY A 571 13.58 -3.53 29.82
CA GLY A 571 13.55 -4.12 31.15
C GLY A 571 12.76 -3.32 32.19
N LYS A 572 11.91 -2.38 31.77
CA LYS A 572 11.13 -1.50 32.65
C LYS A 572 9.78 -2.08 33.04
N GLU A 573 9.27 -3.07 32.31
CA GLU A 573 7.98 -3.71 32.52
C GLU A 573 8.10 -5.24 32.43
N GLN A 574 7.34 -5.97 33.27
CA GLN A 574 7.29 -7.44 33.24
C GLN A 574 6.19 -7.88 32.25
N TRP A 575 6.56 -8.64 31.23
CA TRP A 575 5.65 -9.03 30.18
C TRP A 575 4.47 -9.89 30.66
N THR A 576 4.68 -10.74 31.68
CA THR A 576 3.62 -11.59 32.23
C THR A 576 2.55 -10.78 32.97
N ASP A 577 2.93 -9.68 33.61
CA ASP A 577 2.01 -8.81 34.34
C ASP A 577 1.15 -8.01 33.32
N MET A 578 1.78 -7.45 32.31
CA MET A 578 1.06 -6.81 31.19
C MET A 578 0.03 -7.79 30.56
N MET A 579 0.40 -9.06 30.38
CA MET A 579 -0.50 -10.06 29.79
C MET A 579 -1.68 -10.40 30.68
N LYS A 580 -1.46 -10.49 32.00
CA LYS A 580 -2.54 -10.75 32.98
C LYS A 580 -3.51 -9.57 33.05
N ASP A 581 -3.01 -8.35 33.06
CA ASP A 581 -3.83 -7.15 33.07
C ASP A 581 -4.69 -7.05 31.81
N PHE A 582 -4.10 -7.36 30.64
CA PHE A 582 -4.87 -7.43 29.38
C PHE A 582 -5.96 -8.49 29.44
N GLU A 583 -5.64 -9.71 29.86
CA GLU A 583 -6.58 -10.84 29.90
C GLU A 583 -7.75 -10.58 30.86
N HIS A 584 -7.46 -9.97 32.02
CA HIS A 584 -8.48 -9.62 33.02
C HIS A 584 -9.58 -8.70 32.47
N THR A 585 -9.26 -7.84 31.53
CA THR A 585 -10.23 -6.93 30.88
C THR A 585 -10.83 -7.54 29.62
N PHE A 586 -10.06 -8.33 28.87
CA PHE A 586 -10.44 -8.85 27.56
C PHE A 586 -11.38 -10.05 27.64
N GLU A 587 -11.10 -11.02 28.50
CA GLU A 587 -11.89 -12.27 28.60
C GLU A 587 -13.37 -12.05 28.94
N PRO A 588 -13.73 -11.22 29.94
CA PRO A 588 -15.12 -10.96 30.24
C PRO A 588 -15.89 -10.36 29.05
N THR A 589 -15.22 -9.54 28.24
CA THR A 589 -15.82 -8.97 27.03
C THR A 589 -16.08 -10.05 25.98
N VAL A 590 -15.11 -10.95 25.76
CA VAL A 590 -15.25 -12.09 24.84
C VAL A 590 -16.43 -12.99 25.26
N GLU A 591 -16.50 -13.37 26.54
CA GLU A 591 -17.56 -14.21 27.07
C GLU A 591 -18.95 -13.56 26.94
N LYS A 592 -19.04 -12.26 27.26
CA LYS A 592 -20.28 -11.48 27.10
C LYS A 592 -20.77 -11.52 25.65
N VAL A 593 -19.87 -11.27 24.68
CA VAL A 593 -20.24 -11.22 23.26
C VAL A 593 -20.59 -12.61 22.72
N ILE A 594 -19.86 -13.67 23.11
CA ILE A 594 -20.17 -15.04 22.69
C ILE A 594 -21.55 -15.46 23.17
N ASN A 595 -21.89 -15.15 24.42
CA ASN A 595 -23.14 -15.59 25.08
C ASN A 595 -24.33 -14.70 24.76
N ALA A 596 -24.14 -13.48 24.25
CA ALA A 596 -25.22 -12.60 23.83
C ALA A 596 -26.07 -13.27 22.75
N ARG A 597 -27.39 -13.27 22.90
CA ARG A 597 -28.32 -13.67 21.85
C ARG A 597 -28.48 -12.50 20.89
N SER A 598 -28.21 -12.71 19.61
CA SER A 598 -28.46 -11.73 18.56
C SER A 598 -29.66 -12.18 17.74
N GLU A 599 -30.65 -11.35 17.57
CA GLU A 599 -31.85 -11.60 16.74
C GLU A 599 -31.47 -11.60 15.25
N HIS A 600 -30.45 -10.81 14.88
CA HIS A 600 -29.93 -10.72 13.51
C HIS A 600 -28.45 -11.04 13.46
N LYS A 601 -27.98 -11.59 12.32
CA LYS A 601 -26.57 -11.78 12.07
C LYS A 601 -25.91 -10.43 11.77
N ALA A 602 -24.68 -10.27 12.21
CA ALA A 602 -23.90 -9.07 11.92
C ALA A 602 -23.82 -8.82 10.41
N GLY A 603 -24.01 -7.57 9.99
CA GLY A 603 -24.02 -7.18 8.58
C GLY A 603 -25.33 -7.42 7.84
N GLU A 604 -26.42 -7.79 8.53
CA GLU A 604 -27.77 -7.81 7.94
C GLU A 604 -28.41 -6.41 8.09
N ARG A 605 -28.78 -5.80 6.97
CA ARG A 605 -29.44 -4.49 6.92
C ARG A 605 -30.79 -4.61 6.24
N LYS A 606 -31.88 -4.24 6.95
CA LYS A 606 -33.21 -4.12 6.35
C LYS A 606 -33.23 -2.87 5.46
N LEU A 607 -33.62 -3.04 4.18
CA LEU A 607 -33.73 -1.96 3.20
C LEU A 607 -35.14 -1.34 3.20
N GLY A 608 -36.14 -2.14 3.54
CA GLY A 608 -37.56 -1.80 3.50
C GLY A 608 -38.39 -3.06 3.26
N ASP A 609 -39.60 -2.85 2.79
CA ASP A 609 -40.50 -3.96 2.42
C ASP A 609 -40.78 -3.92 0.91
N ASP A 610 -40.83 -5.08 0.27
CA ASP A 610 -41.13 -5.21 -1.16
C ASP A 610 -42.56 -4.73 -1.46
N PRO A 611 -42.75 -3.71 -2.29
CA PRO A 611 -44.09 -3.17 -2.59
C PRO A 611 -45.06 -4.19 -3.18
N LYS A 612 -44.57 -5.27 -3.81
CA LYS A 612 -45.42 -6.29 -4.44
C LYS A 612 -45.88 -7.36 -3.48
N SER A 613 -45.00 -7.81 -2.60
CA SER A 613 -45.32 -8.93 -1.69
C SER A 613 -45.53 -8.50 -0.23
N GLY A 614 -45.20 -7.25 0.14
CA GLY A 614 -45.19 -6.77 1.53
C GLY A 614 -44.13 -7.41 2.40
N ARG A 615 -43.20 -8.22 1.83
CA ARG A 615 -42.18 -8.96 2.57
C ARG A 615 -40.92 -8.13 2.79
N PRO A 616 -40.23 -8.29 3.92
CA PRO A 616 -39.02 -7.50 4.20
C PRO A 616 -37.91 -7.82 3.24
N VAL A 617 -37.16 -6.80 2.85
CA VAL A 617 -36.01 -6.87 1.98
C VAL A 617 -34.75 -6.57 2.81
N PHE A 618 -33.81 -7.50 2.78
CA PHE A 618 -32.54 -7.40 3.49
C PHE A 618 -31.35 -7.48 2.52
N VAL A 619 -30.29 -6.77 2.83
CA VAL A 619 -28.95 -7.05 2.27
C VAL A 619 -28.08 -7.67 3.36
N LYS A 620 -27.37 -8.74 3.03
CA LYS A 620 -26.52 -9.50 3.97
C LYS A 620 -25.41 -10.27 3.32
N ILE A 621 -24.46 -10.73 4.13
CA ILE A 621 -23.39 -11.64 3.67
C ILE A 621 -23.94 -13.05 3.53
N GLY A 622 -24.06 -13.56 2.30
CA GLY A 622 -24.38 -14.94 1.99
C GLY A 622 -23.14 -15.86 1.96
N ARG A 623 -23.38 -17.15 1.65
CA ARG A 623 -22.31 -18.16 1.54
C ARG A 623 -21.23 -17.78 0.51
N PHE A 624 -21.65 -17.17 -0.60
CA PHE A 624 -20.81 -16.87 -1.76
C PHE A 624 -20.55 -15.36 -1.96
N GLY A 625 -20.82 -14.54 -0.98
CA GLY A 625 -20.67 -13.09 -1.02
C GLY A 625 -21.94 -12.36 -0.64
N PRO A 626 -22.00 -11.03 -0.80
CA PRO A 626 -23.17 -10.20 -0.48
C PRO A 626 -24.37 -10.59 -1.32
N VAL A 627 -25.55 -10.64 -0.71
CA VAL A 627 -26.82 -10.97 -1.35
C VAL A 627 -27.94 -10.05 -0.83
N VAL A 628 -28.91 -9.80 -1.69
CA VAL A 628 -30.20 -9.25 -1.30
C VAL A 628 -31.18 -10.41 -1.11
N GLN A 629 -31.99 -10.32 -0.06
CA GLN A 629 -33.00 -11.33 0.27
C GLN A 629 -34.36 -10.66 0.40
N ILE A 630 -35.38 -11.24 -0.23
CA ILE A 630 -36.79 -10.89 0.00
C ILE A 630 -37.43 -11.97 0.86
N GLY A 631 -38.01 -11.56 1.99
CA GLY A 631 -38.65 -12.43 2.95
C GLY A 631 -37.72 -13.02 4.00
N SER A 632 -38.28 -13.66 5.01
CA SER A 632 -37.59 -14.27 6.13
C SER A 632 -37.61 -15.80 6.04
N ALA A 633 -36.79 -16.46 6.82
CA ALA A 633 -36.78 -17.92 6.92
C ALA A 633 -38.07 -18.47 7.57
N ASP A 634 -38.76 -17.62 8.35
CA ASP A 634 -39.97 -17.94 9.09
C ASP A 634 -41.26 -17.67 8.29
N ASP A 635 -41.12 -17.12 7.06
CA ASP A 635 -42.26 -16.88 6.17
C ASP A 635 -42.78 -18.19 5.57
N GLU A 636 -44.07 -18.27 5.29
CA GLU A 636 -44.69 -19.41 4.60
C GLU A 636 -44.05 -19.68 3.23
N GLN A 637 -43.66 -18.62 2.55
CA GLN A 637 -42.91 -18.70 1.27
C GLN A 637 -41.41 -18.63 1.47
N LYS A 638 -40.68 -19.51 0.83
CA LYS A 638 -39.21 -19.51 0.85
C LYS A 638 -38.65 -18.15 0.47
N PRO A 639 -37.58 -17.68 1.18
CA PRO A 639 -36.92 -16.45 0.81
C PRO A 639 -36.33 -16.51 -0.62
N GLN A 640 -36.39 -15.38 -1.31
CA GLN A 640 -35.74 -15.21 -2.60
C GLN A 640 -34.40 -14.52 -2.38
N PHE A 641 -33.41 -14.87 -3.22
CA PHE A 641 -32.06 -14.33 -3.12
C PHE A 641 -31.57 -13.81 -4.47
N ALA A 642 -30.96 -12.64 -4.49
CA ALA A 642 -30.22 -12.09 -5.62
C ALA A 642 -28.80 -11.74 -5.18
N GLN A 643 -27.80 -12.08 -6.03
CA GLN A 643 -26.41 -11.74 -5.77
C GLN A 643 -26.21 -10.22 -5.92
N LEU A 644 -25.52 -9.60 -4.97
CA LEU A 644 -25.12 -8.19 -5.09
C LEU A 644 -23.99 -8.07 -6.14
N PRO A 645 -24.13 -7.24 -7.18
CA PRO A 645 -23.08 -7.01 -8.16
C PRO A 645 -21.85 -6.35 -7.53
N ALA A 646 -20.68 -6.55 -8.13
CA ALA A 646 -19.41 -6.06 -7.59
C ALA A 646 -19.26 -4.52 -7.58
N ASP A 647 -20.06 -3.84 -8.39
CA ASP A 647 -20.15 -2.37 -8.45
C ASP A 647 -21.11 -1.76 -7.43
N LYS A 648 -21.92 -2.60 -6.75
CA LYS A 648 -22.84 -2.20 -5.68
C LYS A 648 -22.31 -2.63 -4.32
N ARG A 649 -22.55 -1.82 -3.31
CA ARG A 649 -22.07 -2.07 -1.95
C ARG A 649 -23.25 -2.30 -1.00
N MET A 650 -23.05 -3.15 0.01
CA MET A 650 -24.07 -3.46 1.03
C MET A 650 -24.45 -2.23 1.85
N ASP A 651 -23.52 -1.32 2.10
CA ASP A 651 -23.73 -0.13 2.95
C ASP A 651 -24.52 0.98 2.24
N SER A 652 -24.52 1.04 0.92
CA SER A 652 -25.10 2.13 0.13
C SER A 652 -26.28 1.74 -0.75
N ILE A 653 -26.49 0.44 -1.03
CA ILE A 653 -27.62 0.00 -1.87
C ILE A 653 -28.97 0.45 -1.32
N THR A 654 -29.82 1.02 -2.19
CA THR A 654 -31.20 1.40 -1.86
C THR A 654 -32.18 0.24 -2.04
N LEU A 655 -33.42 0.41 -1.53
CA LEU A 655 -34.49 -0.60 -1.73
C LEU A 655 -34.79 -0.77 -3.21
N GLU A 656 -34.91 0.32 -3.95
CA GLU A 656 -35.23 0.33 -5.40
C GLU A 656 -34.16 -0.43 -6.18
N GLU A 657 -32.89 -0.12 -5.96
CA GLU A 657 -31.76 -0.80 -6.58
C GLU A 657 -31.73 -2.30 -6.24
N ALA A 658 -32.03 -2.65 -4.99
CA ALA A 658 -32.09 -4.03 -4.53
C ALA A 658 -33.19 -4.82 -5.22
N LEU A 659 -34.38 -4.22 -5.39
CA LEU A 659 -35.51 -4.85 -6.08
C LEU A 659 -35.24 -5.05 -7.58
N GLU A 660 -34.47 -4.17 -8.20
CA GLU A 660 -34.05 -4.34 -9.61
C GLU A 660 -33.28 -5.65 -9.84
N LEU A 661 -32.50 -6.10 -8.86
CA LEU A 661 -31.70 -7.32 -8.97
C LEU A 661 -32.57 -8.58 -9.12
N PHE A 662 -33.82 -8.56 -8.65
CA PHE A 662 -34.75 -9.68 -8.77
C PHE A 662 -35.47 -9.74 -10.13
N LYS A 663 -35.26 -8.76 -11.01
CA LYS A 663 -35.69 -8.83 -12.41
C LYS A 663 -34.83 -9.78 -13.25
N LEU A 664 -33.68 -10.21 -12.72
CA LEU A 664 -32.83 -11.24 -13.30
C LEU A 664 -33.08 -12.58 -12.58
N PRO A 665 -32.95 -13.74 -13.29
CA PRO A 665 -32.69 -13.88 -14.73
C PRO A 665 -33.89 -13.51 -15.62
N ARG A 666 -33.62 -12.88 -16.77
CA ARG A 666 -34.64 -12.55 -17.80
C ARG A 666 -34.37 -13.25 -19.13
N THR A 667 -35.43 -13.75 -19.77
CA THR A 667 -35.34 -14.28 -21.12
C THR A 667 -35.42 -13.12 -22.10
N VAL A 668 -34.45 -13.00 -23.00
CA VAL A 668 -34.38 -11.92 -24.01
C VAL A 668 -34.87 -12.33 -25.37
N GLY A 669 -35.12 -13.63 -25.58
CA GLY A 669 -35.61 -14.24 -26.83
C GLY A 669 -35.13 -15.65 -27.00
N GLN A 670 -35.27 -16.19 -28.21
CA GLN A 670 -34.81 -17.52 -28.58
C GLN A 670 -33.73 -17.49 -29.65
N PHE A 671 -32.77 -18.39 -29.53
CA PHE A 671 -31.71 -18.62 -30.49
C PHE A 671 -31.56 -20.15 -30.72
N GLU A 672 -31.55 -20.60 -31.96
CA GLU A 672 -31.49 -22.03 -32.31
C GLU A 672 -32.57 -22.86 -31.59
N GLY A 673 -33.78 -22.30 -31.43
CA GLY A 673 -34.92 -22.99 -30.81
C GLY A 673 -34.85 -23.12 -29.30
N THR A 674 -33.89 -22.47 -28.64
CA THR A 674 -33.76 -22.45 -27.16
C THR A 674 -33.69 -21.05 -26.63
N ASP A 675 -34.18 -20.87 -25.39
CA ASP A 675 -34.22 -19.59 -24.74
C ASP A 675 -32.80 -19.03 -24.44
N VAL A 676 -32.62 -17.76 -24.71
CA VAL A 676 -31.46 -16.99 -24.31
C VAL A 676 -31.80 -16.23 -23.04
N VAL A 677 -31.12 -16.58 -21.96
CA VAL A 677 -31.39 -16.03 -20.62
C VAL A 677 -30.21 -15.20 -20.15
N ILE A 678 -30.47 -13.99 -19.69
CA ILE A 678 -29.49 -13.13 -19.06
C ILE A 678 -29.69 -13.20 -17.55
N GLY A 679 -28.60 -13.45 -16.83
CA GLY A 679 -28.62 -13.55 -15.38
C GLY A 679 -27.35 -12.95 -14.75
N ALA A 680 -27.36 -12.87 -13.44
CA ALA A 680 -26.19 -12.49 -12.63
C ALA A 680 -25.82 -13.66 -11.71
N GLY A 681 -24.53 -13.98 -11.65
CA GLY A 681 -24.02 -15.08 -10.86
C GLY A 681 -22.70 -14.74 -10.16
N ARG A 682 -22.12 -15.70 -9.47
CA ARG A 682 -20.88 -15.58 -8.69
C ARG A 682 -19.71 -14.93 -9.45
N PHE A 683 -19.64 -15.14 -10.75
CA PHE A 683 -18.58 -14.65 -11.62
C PHE A 683 -18.96 -13.38 -12.40
N GLY A 684 -20.07 -12.76 -12.04
CA GLY A 684 -20.65 -11.59 -12.71
C GLY A 684 -21.85 -11.93 -13.60
N PRO A 685 -22.34 -10.92 -14.36
CA PRO A 685 -23.44 -11.12 -15.30
C PRO A 685 -23.05 -12.07 -16.44
N TYR A 686 -24.04 -12.86 -16.90
CA TYR A 686 -23.83 -13.85 -17.93
C TYR A 686 -25.02 -13.96 -18.88
N VAL A 687 -24.74 -14.46 -20.07
CA VAL A 687 -25.73 -15.00 -21.00
C VAL A 687 -25.72 -16.53 -20.90
N MET A 688 -26.87 -17.15 -20.70
CA MET A 688 -27.03 -18.59 -20.71
C MET A 688 -27.81 -19.01 -21.97
N HIS A 689 -27.25 -19.96 -22.71
CA HIS A 689 -27.88 -20.62 -23.86
C HIS A 689 -27.48 -22.09 -23.89
N ASN A 690 -28.42 -23.00 -24.04
CA ASN A 690 -28.19 -24.46 -24.05
C ASN A 690 -27.35 -24.95 -22.85
N LYS A 691 -27.63 -24.43 -21.63
CA LYS A 691 -26.88 -24.71 -20.38
C LYS A 691 -25.40 -24.31 -20.41
N LYS A 692 -24.97 -23.58 -21.44
CA LYS A 692 -23.65 -22.98 -21.50
C LYS A 692 -23.72 -21.49 -21.06
N TYR A 693 -22.70 -21.04 -20.36
CA TYR A 693 -22.62 -19.69 -19.80
C TYR A 693 -21.54 -18.89 -20.52
N VAL A 694 -21.87 -17.68 -20.92
CA VAL A 694 -20.96 -16.71 -21.51
C VAL A 694 -20.97 -15.47 -20.65
N SER A 695 -19.80 -15.06 -20.11
CA SER A 695 -19.71 -13.83 -19.29
C SER A 695 -19.98 -12.60 -20.14
N LEU A 696 -20.76 -11.67 -19.60
CA LEU A 696 -20.91 -10.34 -20.19
C LEU A 696 -19.59 -9.55 -20.05
N PRO A 697 -19.22 -8.75 -21.03
CA PRO A 697 -18.08 -7.84 -20.94
C PRO A 697 -18.22 -6.87 -19.75
N LYS A 698 -17.09 -6.46 -19.20
CA LYS A 698 -17.09 -5.42 -18.13
C LYS A 698 -17.68 -4.11 -18.67
N GLY A 699 -18.72 -3.61 -18.00
CA GLY A 699 -19.40 -2.36 -18.34
C GLY A 699 -20.70 -2.53 -19.12
N GLU A 700 -21.04 -3.76 -19.53
CA GLU A 700 -22.36 -4.07 -20.10
C GLU A 700 -23.38 -4.28 -18.95
N ASP A 701 -24.48 -3.54 -19.01
CA ASP A 701 -25.57 -3.67 -18.05
C ASP A 701 -26.49 -4.86 -18.44
N PRO A 702 -26.61 -5.90 -17.59
CA PRO A 702 -27.44 -7.08 -17.89
C PRO A 702 -28.91 -6.74 -18.07
N MET A 703 -29.37 -5.58 -17.63
CA MET A 703 -30.76 -5.12 -17.80
C MET A 703 -31.03 -4.61 -19.22
N THR A 704 -30.02 -4.10 -19.91
CA THR A 704 -30.16 -3.45 -21.25
C THR A 704 -29.69 -4.34 -22.40
N VAL A 705 -29.00 -5.46 -22.14
CA VAL A 705 -28.50 -6.37 -23.16
C VAL A 705 -29.64 -6.89 -24.03
N THR A 706 -29.52 -6.74 -25.36
CA THR A 706 -30.48 -7.23 -26.35
C THR A 706 -30.22 -8.68 -26.77
N LEU A 707 -31.18 -9.31 -27.44
CA LEU A 707 -31.00 -10.65 -27.99
C LEU A 707 -29.83 -10.69 -28.97
N ASP A 708 -29.72 -9.68 -29.86
CA ASP A 708 -28.66 -9.63 -30.87
C ASP A 708 -27.26 -9.56 -30.23
N THR A 709 -27.09 -8.73 -29.21
CA THR A 709 -25.85 -8.67 -28.46
C THR A 709 -25.52 -10.00 -27.77
N ALA A 710 -26.52 -10.64 -27.18
CA ALA A 710 -26.36 -11.94 -26.54
C ALA A 710 -25.94 -13.02 -27.55
N ILE A 711 -26.54 -13.05 -28.75
CA ILE A 711 -26.18 -13.99 -29.84
C ILE A 711 -24.75 -13.76 -30.30
N GLN A 712 -24.33 -12.51 -30.48
CA GLN A 712 -22.95 -12.17 -30.84
C GLN A 712 -21.94 -12.71 -29.81
N LEU A 713 -22.22 -12.55 -28.51
CA LEU A 713 -21.38 -13.07 -27.44
C LEU A 713 -21.32 -14.61 -27.44
N ILE A 714 -22.45 -15.29 -27.67
CA ILE A 714 -22.52 -16.74 -27.78
C ILE A 714 -21.68 -17.24 -28.97
N GLN A 715 -21.83 -16.61 -30.14
CA GLN A 715 -21.09 -16.96 -31.34
C GLN A 715 -19.60 -16.70 -31.20
N ALA A 716 -19.20 -15.54 -30.63
CA ALA A 716 -17.81 -15.22 -30.35
C ALA A 716 -17.18 -16.26 -29.42
N LYS A 717 -17.92 -16.70 -28.40
CA LYS A 717 -17.45 -17.72 -27.47
C LYS A 717 -17.28 -19.09 -28.14
N ARG A 718 -18.19 -19.47 -28.99
CA ARG A 718 -18.09 -20.72 -29.77
C ARG A 718 -16.89 -20.73 -30.71
N LEU A 719 -16.68 -19.61 -31.43
CA LEU A 719 -15.51 -19.44 -32.30
C LEU A 719 -14.20 -19.49 -31.49
N GLN A 720 -14.18 -18.88 -30.33
CA GLN A 720 -13.01 -18.96 -29.43
C GLN A 720 -12.75 -20.37 -28.91
N GLU A 721 -13.81 -21.15 -28.63
CA GLU A 721 -13.70 -22.55 -28.21
C GLU A 721 -13.21 -23.43 -29.36
N GLU A 722 -13.70 -23.22 -30.60
CA GLU A 722 -13.21 -23.92 -31.79
C GLU A 722 -11.72 -23.61 -32.06
N GLN A 723 -11.34 -22.36 -32.03
CA GLN A 723 -9.93 -21.92 -32.19
C GLN A 723 -9.00 -22.40 -31.07
N ARG A 724 -9.55 -22.79 -29.94
CA ARG A 724 -8.79 -23.34 -28.83
C ARG A 724 -8.32 -24.77 -29.12
N HIS A 725 -9.09 -25.58 -29.85
CA HIS A 725 -8.74 -26.95 -30.22
C HIS A 725 -7.89 -26.93 -31.49
N MET A 726 -6.58 -27.03 -31.38
CA MET A 726 -5.64 -26.95 -32.50
C MET A 726 -5.51 -28.31 -33.23
N LYS A 727 -5.43 -29.40 -32.46
CA LYS A 727 -5.28 -30.74 -32.99
C LYS A 727 -5.79 -31.81 -32.02
N LYS A 728 -6.53 -32.80 -32.56
CA LYS A 728 -6.93 -34.02 -31.86
C LYS A 728 -6.25 -35.20 -32.52
N PHE A 729 -5.99 -36.23 -31.76
CA PHE A 729 -5.31 -37.45 -32.24
C PHE A 729 -6.31 -38.62 -32.28
N GLU A 730 -6.32 -39.34 -33.36
CA GLU A 730 -7.20 -40.52 -33.54
C GLU A 730 -6.68 -41.69 -32.69
N GLU A 731 -5.38 -41.75 -32.42
CA GLU A 731 -4.71 -42.80 -31.66
C GLU A 731 -5.10 -42.79 -30.19
N ASP A 732 -5.36 -41.61 -29.61
CA ASP A 732 -5.84 -41.48 -28.24
C ASP A 732 -6.69 -40.20 -28.08
N ALA A 733 -8.00 -40.41 -27.93
CA ALA A 733 -8.95 -39.29 -27.73
C ALA A 733 -8.72 -38.43 -26.49
N LYS A 734 -7.84 -38.84 -25.58
CA LYS A 734 -7.45 -38.06 -24.40
C LYS A 734 -6.34 -37.09 -24.69
N LEU A 735 -5.65 -37.17 -25.82
CA LEU A 735 -4.56 -36.32 -26.23
C LEU A 735 -5.06 -35.24 -27.19
N GLU A 736 -4.92 -33.99 -26.77
CA GLU A 736 -5.26 -32.83 -27.59
C GLU A 736 -4.18 -31.74 -27.49
N ILE A 737 -3.97 -31.01 -28.58
CA ILE A 737 -3.20 -29.76 -28.55
C ILE A 737 -4.20 -28.61 -28.50
N LEU A 738 -4.05 -27.80 -27.45
CA LEU A 738 -4.90 -26.66 -27.16
C LEU A 738 -4.10 -25.36 -27.22
N ASN A 739 -4.75 -24.30 -27.70
CA ASN A 739 -4.20 -22.94 -27.63
C ASN A 739 -4.60 -22.29 -26.32
N GLY A 740 -3.64 -21.81 -25.56
CA GLY A 740 -3.83 -21.18 -24.26
C GLY A 740 -3.28 -19.75 -24.21
N ARG A 741 -3.53 -19.05 -23.10
CA ARG A 741 -3.07 -17.66 -22.87
C ARG A 741 -1.56 -17.47 -23.06
N TYR A 742 -0.76 -18.52 -22.88
CA TYR A 742 0.70 -18.50 -22.96
C TYR A 742 1.25 -19.27 -24.15
N GLY A 743 0.40 -19.57 -25.15
CA GLY A 743 0.71 -20.35 -26.34
C GLY A 743 0.18 -21.77 -26.28
N PRO A 744 0.46 -22.58 -27.33
CA PRO A 744 -0.04 -23.95 -27.44
C PRO A 744 0.53 -24.87 -26.36
N TYR A 745 -0.32 -25.81 -25.91
CA TYR A 745 0.02 -26.79 -24.89
C TYR A 745 -0.70 -28.13 -25.17
N ILE A 746 -0.13 -29.19 -24.64
CA ILE A 746 -0.74 -30.53 -24.74
C ILE A 746 -1.64 -30.75 -23.53
N ALA A 747 -2.90 -31.11 -23.76
CA ALA A 747 -3.81 -31.62 -22.74
C ALA A 747 -3.87 -33.14 -22.84
N TYR A 748 -3.53 -33.87 -21.77
CA TYR A 748 -3.55 -35.32 -21.71
C TYR A 748 -3.99 -35.83 -20.35
N ASP A 749 -5.01 -36.70 -20.35
CA ASP A 749 -5.58 -37.31 -19.14
C ASP A 749 -5.86 -36.31 -18.00
N GLY A 750 -6.46 -35.16 -18.34
CA GLY A 750 -6.82 -34.11 -17.40
C GLY A 750 -5.66 -33.24 -16.89
N LYS A 751 -4.45 -33.38 -17.43
CA LYS A 751 -3.27 -32.61 -17.13
C LYS A 751 -2.78 -31.82 -18.34
N ASN A 752 -2.10 -30.68 -18.06
CA ASN A 752 -1.58 -29.80 -19.10
C ASN A 752 -0.06 -29.83 -19.12
N TYR A 753 0.50 -30.03 -20.32
CA TYR A 753 1.94 -30.11 -20.57
C TYR A 753 2.37 -29.01 -21.53
N ARG A 754 3.45 -28.33 -21.22
CA ARG A 754 3.90 -27.18 -22.01
C ARG A 754 4.69 -27.65 -23.22
N ILE A 755 4.32 -27.18 -24.40
CA ILE A 755 5.14 -27.32 -25.60
C ILE A 755 6.33 -26.34 -25.52
N PRO A 756 7.57 -26.76 -25.86
CA PRO A 756 8.71 -25.86 -25.91
C PRO A 756 8.48 -24.68 -26.85
N LYS A 757 8.93 -23.48 -26.47
CA LYS A 757 8.69 -22.26 -27.27
C LYS A 757 9.15 -22.36 -28.73
N ALA A 758 10.25 -23.09 -28.99
CA ALA A 758 10.76 -23.31 -30.34
C ALA A 758 9.83 -24.13 -31.27
N GLN A 759 8.82 -24.81 -30.68
CA GLN A 759 7.85 -25.66 -31.42
C GLN A 759 6.45 -25.03 -31.42
N HIS A 760 6.25 -23.83 -30.89
CA HIS A 760 4.93 -23.21 -30.82
C HIS A 760 4.30 -23.01 -32.23
N ASP A 761 5.09 -22.52 -33.19
CA ASP A 761 4.61 -22.22 -34.54
C ASP A 761 4.28 -23.49 -35.33
N LYS A 762 4.80 -24.66 -34.91
CA LYS A 762 4.61 -25.96 -35.49
C LYS A 762 3.80 -26.92 -34.61
N ALA A 763 3.07 -26.38 -33.63
CA ALA A 763 2.35 -27.20 -32.66
C ALA A 763 1.33 -28.11 -33.31
N THR A 764 0.69 -27.71 -34.42
CA THR A 764 -0.28 -28.53 -35.19
C THR A 764 0.40 -29.64 -36.02
N GLU A 765 1.71 -29.53 -36.28
CA GLU A 765 2.47 -30.50 -37.03
C GLU A 765 3.00 -31.66 -36.15
N LEU A 766 3.00 -31.48 -34.81
CA LEU A 766 3.48 -32.51 -33.88
C LEU A 766 2.72 -33.83 -34.07
N THR A 767 3.47 -34.93 -34.10
CA THR A 767 2.90 -36.28 -34.16
C THR A 767 2.48 -36.74 -32.75
N TYR A 768 1.68 -37.82 -32.71
CA TYR A 768 1.30 -38.46 -31.47
C TYR A 768 2.51 -38.84 -30.61
N GLU A 769 3.51 -39.49 -31.22
CA GLU A 769 4.75 -39.89 -30.51
C GLU A 769 5.50 -38.69 -29.93
N GLN A 770 5.64 -37.61 -30.70
CA GLN A 770 6.30 -36.38 -30.24
C GLN A 770 5.57 -35.72 -29.09
N CYS A 771 4.23 -35.74 -29.11
CA CYS A 771 3.44 -35.25 -27.99
C CYS A 771 3.60 -36.11 -26.73
N MET A 772 3.65 -37.43 -26.88
CA MET A 772 3.87 -38.36 -25.78
C MET A 772 5.26 -38.25 -25.21
N ASP A 773 6.29 -37.97 -26.00
CA ASP A 773 7.65 -37.70 -25.55
C ASP A 773 7.68 -36.44 -24.65
N ILE A 774 6.98 -35.37 -25.04
CA ILE A 774 6.84 -34.14 -24.22
C ILE A 774 6.10 -34.43 -22.92
N VAL A 775 5.03 -35.21 -22.96
CA VAL A 775 4.26 -35.64 -21.79
C VAL A 775 5.15 -36.41 -20.80
N ASN A 776 5.93 -37.36 -21.30
CA ASN A 776 6.81 -38.22 -20.46
C ASN A 776 8.04 -37.49 -19.94
N ALA A 777 8.57 -36.52 -20.68
CA ALA A 777 9.75 -35.74 -20.31
C ALA A 777 9.44 -34.59 -19.30
N THR A 778 8.17 -34.18 -19.16
CA THR A 778 7.81 -33.02 -18.37
C THR A 778 7.00 -33.41 -17.14
N PRO A 779 7.43 -33.08 -15.89
CA PRO A 779 6.62 -33.36 -14.69
C PRO A 779 5.34 -32.54 -14.75
N ALA A 780 4.19 -33.23 -14.62
CA ALA A 780 2.88 -32.62 -14.67
C ALA A 780 2.72 -31.53 -13.59
N LYS A 781 2.44 -30.29 -13.96
CA LYS A 781 1.97 -29.28 -13.01
C LYS A 781 0.55 -29.66 -12.57
N LYS A 782 0.39 -29.98 -11.27
CA LYS A 782 -0.94 -30.09 -10.66
C LYS A 782 -1.66 -28.74 -10.77
N LYS A 783 -2.96 -28.81 -11.14
CA LYS A 783 -3.87 -27.65 -11.13
C LYS A 783 -3.96 -26.98 -9.79
#